data_85f3db4a22eb60aa6fdd296be0d62724
#
_entry.id   85f3db4a22eb60aa6fdd296be0d62724
#
_cell.length_a   1.000
_cell.length_b   1.000
_cell.length_c   1.000
_cell.angle_alpha   90.00
_cell.angle_beta   90.00
_cell.angle_gamma   90.00
#
_symmetry.space_group_name_H-M   'P 1'
#
loop_
_entity.id
_entity.type
_entity.pdbx_description
1 polymer ?
#
loop_
_entity_poly.entity_id
_entity_poly.type
_entity_poly.pdbx_seq_one_letter_code
_entity_poly.pdbx_strand_id
1 'polypeptide(L)'
;MDKKNKKVTDEEITSIINDSIKQAVGSFSSGSELQEQREAAINYYTQQPKGNLRPVGVSKVVTSDTMEIVDSYLAVISELMLSNQKIAKFNPSDPSQTVAAGLASELTNHCIFSKNNGWVELNTWIKAALLFKNSIIRWRWEEQSDTKVEEYENISIAEIDALLSEGDSEIIEMRVGEGVNPETGQETYEYVSIRKEVDKSKIALENIPPESFMINKGATSIANASFVGVQTEMTLSELREMGFDVDDDIAEGTEASNFSFDYESSVRQSINEVEQNFHEDFMGIANREVIVTESWIKIDRDGDGVAELKRFITVGDEVLLEEYADSIPLAALNPIEIPYAFHGMSIADATKSATEIKTTITRGMIENVYLSNYGRVLADPNTVDFRALQSPEPHQIIPTNGSPMSSVHTLVPAQLAPSTFSLLEFMNTEKEMATGMTRAAQGVNEKLFDSGNSAGKIAMVEQAAQKRIAYVARRFAETGFKDLCKGVYNLILENSESILKDYSYYNITPESLMPLESLTVDIDVGANSSANTQENMMMMAQQVMPMLYQSPESKGIINPKAPFTIARQLLESMGIDNWVDFLIDPDTEQGKQQAQAVMQEAQKGQEAQAQEQQVEQQKIMLQLQKQMADIEKKQSDMELDREKFEYQKTK
;
A
#
# COMPACT_ATOMS: atom_id res chain seq x y z
N MET A 1 32.61 -44.05 17.18
CA MET A 1 31.25 -44.18 17.70
C MET A 1 30.37 -43.51 16.68
N ASP A 2 29.84 -44.30 15.77
CA ASP A 2 28.89 -43.83 14.75
C ASP A 2 27.61 -43.47 15.45
N LYS A 3 27.37 -42.18 15.63
CA LYS A 3 26.01 -41.69 15.82
C LYS A 3 25.29 -41.89 14.48
N LYS A 4 24.62 -43.03 14.31
CA LYS A 4 23.62 -43.19 13.27
C LYS A 4 22.66 -42.01 13.42
N ASN A 5 22.63 -41.14 12.41
CA ASN A 5 21.63 -40.08 12.30
C ASN A 5 20.26 -40.78 12.36
N LYS A 6 19.50 -40.50 13.39
CA LYS A 6 18.16 -41.07 13.60
C LYS A 6 17.19 -40.11 12.93
N LYS A 7 16.38 -40.60 12.01
CA LYS A 7 15.27 -39.81 11.46
C LYS A 7 14.39 -39.33 12.60
N VAL A 8 14.03 -38.06 12.60
CA VAL A 8 13.14 -37.45 13.57
C VAL A 8 11.72 -37.99 13.32
N THR A 9 11.04 -38.45 14.38
CA THR A 9 9.65 -38.96 14.31
C THR A 9 8.65 -37.78 14.34
N ASP A 10 7.38 -38.04 13.98
CA ASP A 10 6.34 -37.00 14.00
C ASP A 10 6.07 -36.49 15.41
N GLU A 11 6.09 -37.35 16.42
CA GLU A 11 6.01 -36.98 17.85
C GLU A 11 7.19 -36.07 18.28
N GLU A 12 8.42 -36.40 17.80
CA GLU A 12 9.59 -35.56 18.08
C GLU A 12 9.47 -34.19 17.38
N ILE A 13 8.90 -34.13 16.15
CA ILE A 13 8.63 -32.86 15.42
C ILE A 13 7.63 -32.00 16.18
N THR A 14 6.50 -32.56 16.58
CA THR A 14 5.48 -31.82 17.33
C THR A 14 6.06 -31.27 18.64
N SER A 15 6.87 -32.07 19.33
CA SER A 15 7.60 -31.60 20.53
C SER A 15 8.54 -30.43 20.22
N ILE A 16 9.28 -30.48 19.09
CA ILE A 16 10.20 -29.40 18.66
C ILE A 16 9.41 -28.15 18.31
N ILE A 17 8.28 -28.27 17.60
CA ILE A 17 7.41 -27.15 17.25
C ILE A 17 6.84 -26.51 18.51
N ASN A 18 6.27 -27.30 19.43
CA ASN A 18 5.70 -26.81 20.67
C ASN A 18 6.75 -26.14 21.59
N ASP A 19 7.97 -26.66 21.62
CA ASP A 19 9.07 -26.04 22.37
C ASP A 19 9.53 -24.74 21.69
N SER A 20 9.53 -24.70 20.36
CA SER A 20 9.83 -23.49 19.58
C SER A 20 8.78 -22.41 19.80
N ILE A 21 7.50 -22.77 19.85
CA ILE A 21 6.37 -21.87 20.17
C ILE A 21 6.56 -21.27 21.58
N LYS A 22 6.87 -22.11 22.59
CA LYS A 22 7.09 -21.64 23.98
C LYS A 22 8.27 -20.68 24.11
N GLN A 23 9.30 -20.84 23.28
CA GLN A 23 10.52 -20.01 23.29
C GLN A 23 10.42 -18.81 22.35
N ALA A 24 9.43 -18.76 21.47
CA ALA A 24 9.26 -17.69 20.50
C ALA A 24 8.84 -16.37 21.17
N VAL A 25 9.27 -15.26 20.59
CA VAL A 25 8.78 -13.94 20.93
C VAL A 25 7.45 -13.74 20.22
N GLY A 26 6.43 -13.27 20.92
CA GLY A 26 5.08 -13.12 20.40
C GLY A 26 4.17 -14.31 20.69
N SER A 27 4.67 -15.38 21.35
CA SER A 27 3.80 -16.47 21.77
C SER A 27 2.75 -15.99 22.79
N PHE A 28 1.60 -16.66 22.85
CA PHE A 28 0.47 -16.38 23.75
C PHE A 28 0.78 -16.46 25.26
N SER A 29 2.04 -16.51 25.66
CA SER A 29 2.35 -16.46 27.08
C SER A 29 1.96 -15.10 27.64
N SER A 30 0.83 -15.04 28.30
CA SER A 30 0.29 -13.88 28.99
C SER A 30 1.35 -13.19 29.85
N GLY A 31 1.59 -11.89 29.60
CA GLY A 31 2.49 -11.06 30.39
C GLY A 31 3.85 -10.78 29.76
N SER A 32 4.00 -10.91 28.42
CA SER A 32 5.20 -10.43 27.77
C SER A 32 5.23 -8.89 27.75
N GLU A 33 6.40 -8.30 28.01
CA GLU A 33 6.58 -6.84 27.97
C GLU A 33 6.16 -6.25 26.60
N LEU A 34 6.34 -7.01 25.53
CA LEU A 34 5.94 -6.62 24.18
C LEU A 34 4.42 -6.47 24.06
N GLN A 35 3.67 -7.41 24.63
CA GLN A 35 2.21 -7.38 24.66
C GLN A 35 1.68 -6.18 25.45
N GLU A 36 2.20 -5.92 26.66
CA GLU A 36 1.82 -4.75 27.45
C GLU A 36 2.08 -3.42 26.70
N GLN A 37 3.16 -3.36 25.94
CA GLN A 37 3.51 -2.18 25.16
C GLN A 37 2.55 -1.97 23.97
N ARG A 38 2.14 -3.03 23.26
CA ARG A 38 1.17 -2.99 22.17
C ARG A 38 -0.22 -2.64 22.67
N GLU A 39 -0.64 -3.24 23.78
CA GLU A 39 -1.88 -2.91 24.46
C GLU A 39 -1.93 -1.42 24.86
N ALA A 40 -0.86 -0.91 25.44
CA ALA A 40 -0.77 0.50 25.77
C ALA A 40 -0.89 1.39 24.51
N ALA A 41 -0.28 0.99 23.40
CA ALA A 41 -0.37 1.74 22.14
C ALA A 41 -1.81 1.84 21.63
N ILE A 42 -2.57 0.73 21.62
CA ILE A 42 -4.00 0.73 21.25
C ILE A 42 -4.80 1.63 22.20
N ASN A 43 -4.61 1.46 23.50
CA ASN A 43 -5.36 2.19 24.51
C ASN A 43 -5.14 3.71 24.42
N TYR A 44 -3.93 4.17 24.11
CA TYR A 44 -3.67 5.59 23.86
C TYR A 44 -4.19 6.04 22.52
N TYR A 45 -4.15 5.20 21.49
CA TYR A 45 -4.72 5.51 20.18
C TYR A 45 -6.23 5.66 20.23
N THR A 46 -6.93 4.75 20.93
CA THR A 46 -8.39 4.77 21.11
C THR A 46 -8.84 5.70 22.23
N GLN A 47 -7.93 6.36 22.94
CA GLN A 47 -8.18 7.24 24.08
C GLN A 47 -8.87 6.53 25.28
N GLN A 48 -8.66 5.23 25.42
CA GLN A 48 -9.24 4.37 26.47
C GLN A 48 -8.16 3.65 27.30
N PRO A 49 -7.23 4.36 27.96
CA PRO A 49 -6.16 3.69 28.68
C PRO A 49 -6.66 2.82 29.81
N LYS A 50 -6.08 1.64 29.96
CA LYS A 50 -6.34 0.67 31.03
C LYS A 50 -6.25 1.33 32.41
N GLY A 51 -7.19 1.01 33.29
CA GLY A 51 -7.21 1.57 34.62
C GLY A 51 -7.84 2.98 34.72
N ASN A 52 -8.46 3.48 33.68
CA ASN A 52 -9.18 4.76 33.71
C ASN A 52 -10.49 4.72 34.53
N LEU A 53 -10.55 3.80 35.51
CA LEU A 53 -11.61 3.68 36.50
C LEU A 53 -11.51 4.81 37.53
N ARG A 54 -11.81 6.06 37.10
CA ARG A 54 -11.83 7.19 37.98
C ARG A 54 -13.21 7.36 38.63
N PRO A 55 -13.27 7.85 39.88
CA PRO A 55 -14.54 8.11 40.55
C PRO A 55 -15.43 9.06 39.76
N VAL A 56 -16.73 8.97 39.99
CA VAL A 56 -17.68 9.91 39.42
C VAL A 56 -17.33 11.33 39.87
N GLY A 57 -17.32 12.29 38.93
CA GLY A 57 -16.94 13.69 39.17
C GLY A 57 -15.46 14.02 38.97
N VAL A 58 -14.64 13.05 38.57
CA VAL A 58 -13.23 13.27 38.18
C VAL A 58 -13.09 13.17 36.66
N SER A 59 -12.25 14.02 36.08
CA SER A 59 -12.04 14.05 34.62
C SER A 59 -11.48 12.71 34.11
N LYS A 60 -12.10 12.17 33.05
CA LYS A 60 -11.66 10.94 32.33
C LYS A 60 -11.01 11.26 30.99
N VAL A 61 -10.80 12.53 30.66
CA VAL A 61 -10.26 12.96 29.38
C VAL A 61 -8.88 12.34 29.13
N VAL A 62 -8.66 11.88 27.92
CA VAL A 62 -7.35 11.45 27.37
C VAL A 62 -7.07 12.29 26.15
N THR A 63 -5.85 12.76 26.01
CA THR A 63 -5.46 13.58 24.84
C THR A 63 -5.25 12.70 23.60
N SER A 64 -5.61 13.23 22.43
CA SER A 64 -5.58 12.55 21.13
C SER A 64 -4.19 12.49 20.46
N ASP A 65 -3.14 12.86 21.19
CA ASP A 65 -1.80 13.06 20.62
C ASP A 65 -1.26 11.85 19.84
N THR A 66 -1.45 10.64 20.36
CA THR A 66 -0.99 9.41 19.70
C THR A 66 -1.76 9.18 18.40
N MET A 67 -3.09 9.33 18.42
CA MET A 67 -3.95 9.17 17.25
C MET A 67 -3.58 10.19 16.17
N GLU A 68 -3.46 11.47 16.53
CA GLU A 68 -3.12 12.56 15.61
C GLU A 68 -1.80 12.31 14.87
N ILE A 69 -0.77 11.87 15.60
CA ILE A 69 0.55 11.65 15.03
C ILE A 69 0.56 10.39 14.13
N VAL A 70 -0.03 9.28 14.60
CA VAL A 70 -0.06 8.03 13.83
C VAL A 70 -0.83 8.21 12.53
N ASP A 71 -2.01 8.85 12.58
CA ASP A 71 -2.81 9.08 11.37
C ASP A 71 -2.17 10.10 10.42
N SER A 72 -1.46 11.11 10.95
CA SER A 72 -0.68 12.03 10.12
C SER A 72 0.49 11.33 9.42
N TYR A 73 1.22 10.45 10.12
CA TYR A 73 2.27 9.61 9.51
C TYR A 73 1.71 8.70 8.44
N LEU A 74 0.58 8.02 8.74
CA LEU A 74 -0.10 7.14 7.81
C LEU A 74 -0.49 7.87 6.52
N ALA A 75 -1.10 9.05 6.64
CA ALA A 75 -1.53 9.84 5.49
C ALA A 75 -0.35 10.17 4.56
N VAL A 76 0.76 10.66 5.12
CA VAL A 76 1.95 11.02 4.33
C VAL A 76 2.62 9.79 3.72
N ILE A 77 2.77 8.68 4.47
CA ILE A 77 3.39 7.45 3.95
C ILE A 77 2.51 6.82 2.87
N SER A 78 1.18 6.80 3.07
CA SER A 78 0.25 6.29 2.06
C SER A 78 0.30 7.13 0.77
N GLU A 79 0.39 8.45 0.88
CA GLU A 79 0.60 9.32 -0.29
C GLU A 79 1.91 9.02 -1.00
N LEU A 80 3.02 8.85 -0.25
CA LEU A 80 4.34 8.58 -0.82
C LEU A 80 4.44 7.21 -1.49
N MET A 81 3.74 6.19 -0.99
CA MET A 81 3.92 4.80 -1.43
C MET A 81 2.76 4.25 -2.25
N LEU A 82 1.51 4.68 -1.97
CA LEU A 82 0.31 4.05 -2.54
C LEU A 82 -0.44 4.93 -3.55
N SER A 83 -0.01 6.18 -3.77
CA SER A 83 -0.74 7.15 -4.62
C SER A 83 -0.91 6.68 -6.07
N ASN A 84 0.08 6.01 -6.64
CA ASN A 84 0.09 5.64 -8.06
C ASN A 84 -0.37 4.20 -8.32
N GLN A 85 -0.67 3.41 -7.29
CA GLN A 85 -0.97 1.96 -7.40
C GLN A 85 0.10 1.16 -8.18
N LYS A 86 1.30 1.69 -8.29
CA LYS A 86 2.47 1.10 -8.99
C LYS A 86 3.65 1.07 -8.03
N ILE A 87 3.63 0.12 -7.10
CA ILE A 87 4.68 -0.01 -6.08
C ILE A 87 5.86 -0.79 -6.64
N ALA A 88 5.59 -1.95 -7.25
CA ALA A 88 6.61 -2.85 -7.76
C ALA A 88 7.19 -2.32 -9.07
N LYS A 89 8.51 -2.16 -9.11
CA LYS A 89 9.28 -1.86 -10.31
C LYS A 89 10.42 -2.86 -10.43
N PHE A 90 10.33 -3.71 -11.43
CA PHE A 90 11.39 -4.66 -11.75
C PHE A 90 12.33 -4.05 -12.78
N ASN A 91 13.61 -4.07 -12.49
CA ASN A 91 14.66 -3.62 -13.38
C ASN A 91 15.44 -4.85 -13.86
N PRO A 92 15.65 -5.00 -15.18
CA PRO A 92 16.36 -6.14 -15.73
C PRO A 92 17.86 -5.99 -15.51
N SER A 93 18.55 -7.11 -15.33
CA SER A 93 20.01 -7.13 -15.29
C SER A 93 20.64 -6.91 -16.68
N ASP A 94 19.90 -7.26 -17.75
CA ASP A 94 20.30 -7.06 -19.15
C ASP A 94 19.34 -6.08 -19.84
N PRO A 95 19.84 -5.03 -20.53
CA PRO A 95 19.01 -4.06 -21.26
C PRO A 95 18.07 -4.65 -22.31
N SER A 96 18.39 -5.84 -22.87
CA SER A 96 17.53 -6.54 -23.84
C SER A 96 16.21 -7.01 -23.23
N GLN A 97 16.15 -7.14 -21.90
CA GLN A 97 15.05 -7.73 -21.15
C GLN A 97 14.09 -6.68 -20.55
N THR A 98 14.19 -5.43 -20.96
CA THR A 98 13.40 -4.31 -20.42
C THR A 98 11.90 -4.52 -20.57
N VAL A 99 11.46 -5.15 -21.66
CA VAL A 99 10.01 -5.41 -21.91
C VAL A 99 9.47 -6.44 -20.91
N ALA A 100 10.21 -7.54 -20.69
CA ALA A 100 9.83 -8.58 -19.76
C ALA A 100 9.80 -8.06 -18.29
N ALA A 101 10.76 -7.22 -17.90
CA ALA A 101 10.78 -6.58 -16.60
C ALA A 101 9.60 -5.59 -16.42
N GLY A 102 9.22 -4.88 -17.48
CA GLY A 102 8.02 -4.05 -17.50
C GLY A 102 6.75 -4.87 -17.27
N LEU A 103 6.64 -6.01 -17.95
CA LEU A 103 5.54 -6.96 -17.78
C LEU A 103 5.47 -7.53 -16.36
N ALA A 104 6.61 -7.95 -15.79
CA ALA A 104 6.68 -8.40 -14.40
C ALA A 104 6.18 -7.34 -13.42
N SER A 105 6.54 -6.07 -13.65
CA SER A 105 6.08 -4.94 -12.83
C SER A 105 4.56 -4.76 -12.93
N GLU A 106 4.00 -4.80 -14.13
CA GLU A 106 2.58 -4.62 -14.38
C GLU A 106 1.74 -5.74 -13.78
N LEU A 107 2.12 -7.00 -14.00
CA LEU A 107 1.43 -8.16 -13.44
C LEU A 107 1.46 -8.15 -11.91
N THR A 108 2.61 -7.88 -11.30
CA THR A 108 2.74 -7.83 -9.84
C THR A 108 1.85 -6.75 -9.24
N ASN A 109 1.87 -5.54 -9.80
CA ASN A 109 1.02 -4.45 -9.33
C ASN A 109 -0.47 -4.77 -9.53
N HIS A 110 -0.85 -5.38 -10.64
CA HIS A 110 -2.23 -5.79 -10.88
C HIS A 110 -2.70 -6.85 -9.86
N CYS A 111 -1.91 -7.88 -9.59
CA CYS A 111 -2.23 -8.90 -8.58
C CYS A 111 -2.38 -8.28 -7.19
N ILE A 112 -1.52 -7.33 -6.82
CA ILE A 112 -1.59 -6.66 -5.51
C ILE A 112 -2.83 -5.76 -5.42
N PHE A 113 -3.04 -4.84 -6.37
CA PHE A 113 -4.05 -3.80 -6.24
C PHE A 113 -5.43 -4.20 -6.74
N SER A 114 -5.53 -4.79 -7.94
CA SER A 114 -6.82 -5.04 -8.57
C SER A 114 -7.52 -6.29 -8.05
N LYS A 115 -6.73 -7.35 -7.75
CA LYS A 115 -7.29 -8.63 -7.27
C LYS A 115 -7.54 -8.68 -5.76
N ASN A 116 -6.87 -7.83 -4.96
CA ASN A 116 -6.86 -7.90 -3.49
C ASN A 116 -7.34 -6.65 -2.75
N ASN A 117 -7.93 -5.65 -3.41
CA ASN A 117 -8.15 -4.35 -2.78
C ASN A 117 -6.86 -3.80 -2.13
N GLY A 118 -5.73 -3.94 -2.82
CA GLY A 118 -4.40 -3.78 -2.26
C GLY A 118 -4.14 -2.47 -1.52
N TRP A 119 -4.84 -1.38 -1.90
CA TRP A 119 -4.72 -0.14 -1.16
C TRP A 119 -5.16 -0.28 0.30
N VAL A 120 -6.25 -0.99 0.56
CA VAL A 120 -6.79 -1.20 1.92
C VAL A 120 -5.86 -2.09 2.72
N GLU A 121 -5.42 -3.22 2.14
CA GLU A 121 -4.53 -4.17 2.80
C GLU A 121 -3.18 -3.55 3.13
N LEU A 122 -2.55 -2.86 2.19
CA LEU A 122 -1.26 -2.22 2.39
C LEU A 122 -1.35 -1.03 3.36
N ASN A 123 -2.44 -0.26 3.32
CA ASN A 123 -2.67 0.83 4.27
C ASN A 123 -2.86 0.31 5.70
N THR A 124 -3.59 -0.81 5.86
CA THR A 124 -3.73 -1.50 7.15
C THR A 124 -2.38 -2.02 7.64
N TRP A 125 -1.58 -2.62 6.76
CA TRP A 125 -0.23 -3.10 7.07
C TRP A 125 0.70 -1.99 7.57
N ILE A 126 0.71 -0.84 6.88
CA ILE A 126 1.47 0.34 7.30
C ILE A 126 0.97 0.85 8.66
N LYS A 127 -0.35 0.98 8.84
CA LYS A 127 -0.95 1.45 10.09
C LYS A 127 -0.60 0.55 11.27
N ALA A 128 -0.67 -0.75 11.08
CA ALA A 128 -0.29 -1.74 12.10
C ALA A 128 1.18 -1.59 12.50
N ALA A 129 2.10 -1.37 11.55
CA ALA A 129 3.51 -1.13 11.86
C ALA A 129 3.71 0.13 12.71
N LEU A 130 3.00 1.22 12.39
CA LEU A 130 3.08 2.49 13.12
C LEU A 130 2.56 2.36 14.56
N LEU A 131 1.60 1.46 14.82
CA LEU A 131 0.99 1.21 16.13
C LEU A 131 1.73 0.12 16.92
N PHE A 132 2.00 -1.05 16.32
CA PHE A 132 2.39 -2.29 17.01
C PHE A 132 3.87 -2.62 16.94
N LYS A 133 4.74 -1.67 16.55
CA LYS A 133 6.20 -1.83 16.39
C LYS A 133 6.62 -2.59 15.16
N ASN A 134 5.88 -3.62 14.80
CA ASN A 134 6.00 -4.38 13.56
C ASN A 134 4.62 -4.80 13.08
N SER A 135 4.51 -5.04 11.79
CA SER A 135 3.33 -5.63 11.17
C SER A 135 3.76 -6.65 10.14
N ILE A 136 2.97 -7.68 9.98
CA ILE A 136 3.26 -8.82 9.12
C ILE A 136 2.15 -8.93 8.08
N ILE A 137 2.55 -9.14 6.83
CA ILE A 137 1.66 -9.49 5.73
C ILE A 137 2.07 -10.84 5.18
N ARG A 138 1.08 -11.66 4.84
CA ARG A 138 1.22 -12.96 4.20
C ARG A 138 0.69 -12.89 2.78
N TRP A 139 1.31 -13.62 1.87
CA TRP A 139 0.79 -13.89 0.54
C TRP A 139 0.68 -15.40 0.34
N ARG A 140 -0.42 -15.82 -0.30
CA ARG A 140 -0.68 -17.22 -0.61
C ARG A 140 -1.46 -17.36 -1.91
N TRP A 141 -1.31 -18.49 -2.55
CA TRP A 141 -2.20 -18.88 -3.62
C TRP A 141 -3.52 -19.36 -3.00
N GLU A 142 -4.63 -18.81 -3.45
CA GLU A 142 -5.99 -19.19 -3.03
C GLU A 142 -6.71 -19.73 -4.24
N GLU A 143 -6.97 -21.05 -4.23
CA GLU A 143 -7.77 -21.71 -5.25
C GLU A 143 -9.25 -21.42 -4.97
N GLN A 144 -9.91 -20.83 -5.94
CA GLN A 144 -11.33 -20.53 -5.87
C GLN A 144 -11.96 -20.84 -7.21
N SER A 145 -12.90 -21.77 -7.24
CA SER A 145 -13.78 -22.00 -8.38
C SER A 145 -15.17 -21.45 -8.11
N ASP A 146 -15.77 -20.86 -9.10
CA ASP A 146 -17.15 -20.38 -9.07
C ASP A 146 -17.93 -21.03 -10.19
N THR A 147 -19.13 -21.48 -9.90
CA THR A 147 -20.01 -22.11 -10.89
C THR A 147 -20.96 -21.07 -11.47
N LYS A 148 -20.80 -20.76 -12.75
CA LYS A 148 -21.70 -19.89 -13.49
C LYS A 148 -22.63 -20.72 -14.36
N VAL A 149 -23.95 -20.50 -14.23
CA VAL A 149 -24.95 -21.12 -15.09
C VAL A 149 -25.29 -20.13 -16.19
N GLU A 150 -25.03 -20.53 -17.43
CA GLU A 150 -25.36 -19.75 -18.62
C GLU A 150 -26.49 -20.43 -19.40
N GLU A 151 -27.49 -19.65 -19.78
CA GLU A 151 -28.67 -20.12 -20.52
C GLU A 151 -28.60 -19.62 -21.96
N TYR A 152 -28.74 -20.53 -22.88
CA TYR A 152 -28.68 -20.24 -24.30
C TYR A 152 -29.97 -20.71 -24.99
N GLU A 153 -30.50 -19.87 -25.86
CA GLU A 153 -31.69 -20.17 -26.68
C GLU A 153 -31.30 -20.30 -28.16
N ASN A 154 -31.91 -21.28 -28.85
CA ASN A 154 -31.71 -21.52 -30.28
C ASN A 154 -30.25 -21.76 -30.72
N ILE A 155 -29.49 -22.50 -29.91
CA ILE A 155 -28.07 -22.82 -30.13
C ILE A 155 -27.91 -24.08 -30.95
N SER A 156 -26.91 -24.14 -31.85
CA SER A 156 -26.61 -25.33 -32.66
C SER A 156 -25.70 -26.31 -31.90
N ILE A 157 -25.72 -27.61 -32.33
CA ILE A 157 -24.85 -28.64 -31.74
C ILE A 157 -23.37 -28.26 -31.83
N ALA A 158 -22.94 -27.66 -32.95
CA ALA A 158 -21.55 -27.24 -33.13
C ALA A 158 -21.12 -26.15 -32.17
N GLU A 159 -22.04 -25.25 -31.81
CA GLU A 159 -21.78 -24.18 -30.81
C GLU A 159 -21.77 -24.75 -29.40
N ILE A 160 -22.62 -25.74 -29.09
CA ILE A 160 -22.58 -26.48 -27.82
C ILE A 160 -21.24 -27.19 -27.65
N ASP A 161 -20.81 -27.93 -28.71
CA ASP A 161 -19.53 -28.64 -28.67
C ASP A 161 -18.35 -27.69 -28.53
N ALA A 162 -18.40 -26.48 -29.12
CA ALA A 162 -17.42 -25.46 -28.95
C ALA A 162 -17.37 -24.94 -27.50
N LEU A 163 -18.53 -24.65 -26.89
CA LEU A 163 -18.65 -24.19 -25.50
C LEU A 163 -18.20 -25.30 -24.52
N LEU A 164 -18.47 -26.56 -24.78
CA LEU A 164 -17.99 -27.68 -23.97
C LEU A 164 -16.48 -27.91 -24.10
N SER A 165 -15.88 -27.52 -25.21
CA SER A 165 -14.43 -27.64 -25.45
C SER A 165 -13.61 -26.51 -24.80
N GLU A 166 -14.25 -25.41 -24.39
CA GLU A 166 -13.60 -24.27 -23.78
C GLU A 166 -13.24 -24.40 -22.28
N GLY A 167 -13.60 -25.54 -21.65
CA GLY A 167 -13.27 -25.77 -20.23
C GLY A 167 -14.19 -26.83 -19.59
N ASP A 168 -14.12 -26.96 -18.26
CA ASP A 168 -14.97 -27.83 -17.46
C ASP A 168 -16.42 -27.33 -17.45
N SER A 169 -17.16 -27.67 -18.49
CA SER A 169 -18.53 -27.25 -18.68
C SER A 169 -19.45 -28.47 -18.70
N GLU A 170 -20.53 -28.47 -17.93
CA GLU A 170 -21.52 -29.52 -17.87
C GLU A 170 -22.88 -29.00 -18.31
N ILE A 171 -23.61 -29.81 -19.13
CA ILE A 171 -24.99 -29.49 -19.50
C ILE A 171 -25.90 -29.89 -18.33
N ILE A 172 -26.63 -28.93 -17.77
CA ILE A 172 -27.59 -29.13 -16.70
C ILE A 172 -28.94 -29.54 -17.28
N GLU A 173 -29.44 -28.78 -18.26
CA GLU A 173 -30.75 -29.01 -18.89
C GLU A 173 -30.66 -28.73 -20.38
N MET A 174 -31.25 -29.57 -21.18
CA MET A 174 -31.30 -29.43 -22.63
C MET A 174 -32.71 -29.75 -23.11
N ARG A 175 -33.31 -28.85 -23.89
CA ARG A 175 -34.61 -29.03 -24.54
C ARG A 175 -34.43 -29.00 -26.04
N VAL A 176 -34.83 -30.08 -26.70
CA VAL A 176 -34.79 -30.20 -28.16
C VAL A 176 -35.99 -29.45 -28.73
N GLY A 177 -35.74 -28.41 -29.52
CA GLY A 177 -36.75 -27.67 -30.29
C GLY A 177 -36.99 -28.34 -31.65
N GLU A 178 -38.15 -28.16 -32.23
CA GLU A 178 -38.44 -28.57 -33.64
C GLU A 178 -37.88 -27.57 -34.66
N GLY A 179 -36.88 -26.73 -34.25
CA GLY A 179 -36.30 -25.64 -35.05
C GLY A 179 -35.09 -26.06 -35.87
N VAL A 180 -35.07 -25.69 -37.13
CA VAL A 180 -33.86 -25.73 -37.98
C VAL A 180 -33.41 -24.27 -38.17
N ASN A 181 -32.16 -23.98 -37.91
CA ASN A 181 -31.61 -22.63 -38.12
C ASN A 181 -31.78 -22.22 -39.60
N PRO A 182 -32.53 -21.17 -39.91
CA PRO A 182 -32.85 -20.78 -41.29
C PRO A 182 -31.62 -20.38 -42.11
N GLU A 183 -30.50 -20.06 -41.47
CA GLU A 183 -29.24 -19.63 -42.11
C GLU A 183 -28.28 -20.78 -42.36
N THR A 184 -28.21 -21.77 -41.44
CA THR A 184 -27.23 -22.87 -41.51
C THR A 184 -27.85 -24.21 -41.85
N GLY A 185 -29.19 -24.40 -41.75
CA GLY A 185 -29.90 -25.64 -42.01
C GLY A 185 -29.61 -26.77 -41.00
N GLN A 186 -29.03 -26.44 -39.84
CA GLN A 186 -28.71 -27.39 -38.76
C GLN A 186 -29.83 -27.42 -37.71
N GLU A 187 -30.02 -28.57 -37.06
CA GLU A 187 -30.93 -28.73 -35.93
C GLU A 187 -30.44 -27.82 -34.75
N THR A 188 -31.34 -27.06 -34.18
CA THR A 188 -31.07 -26.21 -33.04
C THR A 188 -31.81 -26.69 -31.80
N TYR A 189 -31.21 -26.52 -30.65
CA TYR A 189 -31.85 -26.74 -29.37
C TYR A 189 -32.56 -25.44 -28.92
N GLU A 190 -33.83 -25.59 -28.50
CA GLU A 190 -34.65 -24.47 -28.06
C GLU A 190 -34.06 -23.79 -26.82
N TYR A 191 -33.52 -24.60 -25.91
CA TYR A 191 -32.96 -24.14 -24.65
C TYR A 191 -31.86 -25.10 -24.17
N VAL A 192 -30.72 -24.55 -23.82
CA VAL A 192 -29.60 -25.27 -23.20
C VAL A 192 -29.07 -24.46 -22.02
N SER A 193 -29.02 -25.08 -20.86
CA SER A 193 -28.40 -24.52 -19.65
C SER A 193 -27.09 -25.25 -19.40
N ILE A 194 -25.99 -24.49 -19.42
CA ILE A 194 -24.63 -25.01 -19.24
C ILE A 194 -24.09 -24.44 -17.93
N ARG A 195 -23.60 -25.36 -17.08
CA ARG A 195 -22.80 -24.99 -15.90
C ARG A 195 -21.36 -24.91 -16.35
N LYS A 196 -20.78 -23.72 -16.22
CA LYS A 196 -19.37 -23.47 -16.49
C LYS A 196 -18.64 -23.24 -15.16
N GLU A 197 -17.60 -23.99 -14.90
CA GLU A 197 -16.71 -23.74 -13.77
C GLU A 197 -15.72 -22.66 -14.19
N VAL A 198 -15.75 -21.53 -13.48
CA VAL A 198 -14.88 -20.39 -13.72
C VAL A 198 -13.82 -20.38 -12.63
N ASP A 199 -12.57 -20.54 -13.02
CA ASP A 199 -11.43 -20.41 -12.12
C ASP A 199 -11.31 -18.94 -11.69
N LYS A 200 -11.47 -18.69 -10.38
CA LYS A 200 -11.30 -17.39 -9.73
C LYS A 200 -10.09 -17.37 -8.79
N SER A 201 -9.22 -18.34 -8.95
CA SER A 201 -8.02 -18.44 -8.15
C SER A 201 -7.18 -17.16 -8.24
N LYS A 202 -6.64 -16.74 -7.12
CA LYS A 202 -5.89 -15.49 -7.00
C LYS A 202 -4.75 -15.62 -5.99
N ILE A 203 -3.80 -14.69 -6.08
CA ILE A 203 -2.83 -14.48 -5.01
C ILE A 203 -3.54 -13.64 -3.95
N ALA A 204 -3.81 -14.23 -2.78
CA ALA A 204 -4.42 -13.54 -1.65
C ALA A 204 -3.35 -12.86 -0.79
N LEU A 205 -3.64 -11.63 -0.35
CA LEU A 205 -2.87 -10.89 0.62
C LEU A 205 -3.64 -10.82 1.93
N GLU A 206 -2.97 -11.11 3.04
CA GLU A 206 -3.57 -11.17 4.36
C GLU A 206 -2.68 -10.49 5.40
N ASN A 207 -3.26 -9.57 6.17
CA ASN A 207 -2.59 -8.95 7.30
C ASN A 207 -2.68 -9.87 8.52
N ILE A 208 -1.54 -10.29 9.05
CA ILE A 208 -1.46 -11.14 10.23
C ILE A 208 -1.54 -10.27 11.49
N PRO A 209 -2.48 -10.55 12.40
CA PRO A 209 -2.53 -9.88 13.70
C PRO A 209 -1.21 -10.05 14.46
N PRO A 210 -0.75 -9.00 15.19
CA PRO A 210 0.55 -9.07 15.86
C PRO A 210 0.67 -10.19 16.90
N GLU A 211 -0.42 -10.56 17.55
CA GLU A 211 -0.53 -11.64 18.51
C GLU A 211 -0.44 -13.02 17.89
N SER A 212 -0.88 -13.16 16.64
CA SER A 212 -0.85 -14.42 15.91
C SER A 212 0.55 -14.79 15.38
N PHE A 213 1.47 -13.83 15.33
CA PHE A 213 2.80 -14.02 14.76
C PHE A 213 3.86 -14.32 15.81
N MET A 214 4.65 -15.34 15.55
CA MET A 214 5.74 -15.80 16.41
C MET A 214 7.03 -15.92 15.64
N ILE A 215 8.15 -15.57 16.28
CA ILE A 215 9.49 -15.70 15.71
C ILE A 215 10.49 -16.10 16.78
N ASN A 216 11.52 -16.85 16.44
CA ASN A 216 12.57 -17.24 17.39
C ASN A 216 13.32 -16.01 17.94
N LYS A 217 13.66 -16.03 19.21
CA LYS A 217 14.24 -14.90 19.96
C LYS A 217 15.52 -14.31 19.38
N GLY A 218 16.30 -15.08 18.64
CA GLY A 218 17.57 -14.63 18.05
C GLY A 218 17.44 -14.08 16.61
N ALA A 219 16.26 -14.11 16.01
CA ALA A 219 16.08 -13.64 14.65
C ALA A 219 16.15 -12.11 14.55
N THR A 220 16.78 -11.62 13.50
CA THR A 220 16.81 -10.20 13.12
C THR A 220 15.93 -9.89 11.89
N SER A 221 15.60 -10.92 11.12
CA SER A 221 14.71 -10.86 9.97
C SER A 221 13.97 -12.20 9.80
N ILE A 222 12.87 -12.22 9.06
CA ILE A 222 12.14 -13.44 8.73
C ILE A 222 13.04 -14.41 7.96
N ALA A 223 13.83 -13.93 7.02
CA ALA A 223 14.68 -14.77 6.16
C ALA A 223 15.77 -15.53 6.93
N ASN A 224 16.29 -14.98 8.03
CA ASN A 224 17.33 -15.65 8.83
C ASN A 224 16.79 -16.37 10.07
N ALA A 225 15.48 -16.35 10.27
CA ALA A 225 14.85 -17.05 11.38
C ALA A 225 15.02 -18.58 11.25
N SER A 226 15.20 -19.24 12.39
CA SER A 226 15.19 -20.70 12.48
C SER A 226 13.78 -21.26 12.70
N PHE A 227 12.89 -20.43 13.25
CA PHE A 227 11.48 -20.72 13.48
C PHE A 227 10.66 -19.46 13.26
N VAL A 228 9.59 -19.59 12.47
CA VAL A 228 8.53 -18.59 12.31
C VAL A 228 7.21 -19.33 12.40
N GLY A 229 6.25 -18.80 13.15
CA GLY A 229 4.93 -19.41 13.31
C GLY A 229 3.83 -18.36 13.16
N VAL A 230 2.70 -18.78 12.63
CA VAL A 230 1.45 -18.03 12.58
C VAL A 230 0.35 -18.89 13.16
N GLN A 231 -0.36 -18.38 14.17
CA GLN A 231 -1.52 -19.05 14.75
C GLN A 231 -2.79 -18.38 14.23
N THR A 232 -3.72 -19.19 13.75
CA THR A 232 -4.99 -18.74 13.22
C THR A 232 -6.10 -19.57 13.83
N GLU A 233 -7.20 -18.94 14.21
CA GLU A 233 -8.42 -19.62 14.62
C GLU A 233 -9.17 -20.04 13.37
N MET A 234 -9.51 -21.32 13.26
CA MET A 234 -10.25 -21.89 12.14
C MET A 234 -11.30 -22.85 12.65
N THR A 235 -12.41 -22.94 11.94
CA THR A 235 -13.43 -23.95 12.26
C THR A 235 -13.03 -25.34 11.73
N LEU A 236 -13.51 -26.40 12.33
CA LEU A 236 -13.32 -27.76 11.81
C LEU A 236 -13.87 -27.93 10.40
N SER A 237 -14.94 -27.20 10.06
CA SER A 237 -15.51 -27.19 8.70
C SER A 237 -14.53 -26.64 7.68
N GLU A 238 -13.88 -25.49 7.97
CA GLU A 238 -12.89 -24.89 7.09
C GLU A 238 -11.67 -25.80 6.89
N LEU A 239 -11.19 -26.45 7.95
CA LEU A 239 -10.09 -27.42 7.84
C LEU A 239 -10.43 -28.59 6.94
N ARG A 240 -11.66 -29.12 7.03
CA ARG A 240 -12.14 -30.21 6.18
C ARG A 240 -12.35 -29.77 4.73
N GLU A 241 -12.81 -28.54 4.50
CA GLU A 241 -12.90 -27.94 3.16
C GLU A 241 -11.53 -27.79 2.51
N MET A 242 -10.48 -27.53 3.32
CA MET A 242 -9.08 -27.52 2.87
C MET A 242 -8.53 -28.94 2.58
N GLY A 243 -9.31 -29.99 2.85
CA GLY A 243 -8.94 -31.38 2.58
C GLY A 243 -8.20 -32.08 3.72
N PHE A 244 -8.13 -31.46 4.91
CA PHE A 244 -7.51 -32.10 6.08
C PHE A 244 -8.52 -33.01 6.77
N ASP A 245 -8.08 -34.26 7.06
CA ASP A 245 -8.87 -35.22 7.84
C ASP A 245 -8.57 -34.98 9.33
N VAL A 246 -9.46 -34.29 10.00
CA VAL A 246 -9.30 -33.93 11.43
C VAL A 246 -10.37 -34.66 12.23
N ASP A 247 -9.92 -35.45 13.21
CA ASP A 247 -10.79 -36.19 14.13
C ASP A 247 -11.51 -35.23 15.10
N ASP A 248 -12.76 -35.55 15.43
CA ASP A 248 -13.57 -34.76 16.37
C ASP A 248 -12.95 -34.70 17.78
N ASP A 249 -12.18 -35.72 18.17
CA ASP A 249 -11.52 -35.84 19.49
C ASP A 249 -10.35 -34.84 19.66
N ILE A 250 -9.74 -34.39 18.56
CA ILE A 250 -8.62 -33.40 18.59
C ILE A 250 -9.15 -32.04 19.06
N ALA A 251 -10.40 -31.74 18.70
CA ALA A 251 -11.06 -30.50 19.08
C ALA A 251 -11.22 -30.33 20.60
N GLU A 252 -11.39 -31.43 21.37
CA GLU A 252 -11.63 -31.34 22.84
C GLU A 252 -10.42 -30.83 23.64
N GLY A 253 -9.20 -30.91 23.09
CA GLY A 253 -7.98 -30.43 23.76
C GLY A 253 -7.44 -29.10 23.24
N THR A 254 -7.90 -28.65 22.08
CA THR A 254 -7.33 -27.55 21.31
C THR A 254 -8.33 -26.44 21.01
N GLU A 255 -9.50 -26.45 21.69
CA GLU A 255 -10.52 -25.40 21.55
C GLU A 255 -9.92 -24.02 21.83
N ALA A 256 -10.20 -23.07 20.95
CA ALA A 256 -9.76 -21.67 21.10
C ALA A 256 -10.22 -21.05 22.42
N SER A 257 -11.36 -21.52 22.98
CA SER A 257 -11.88 -21.08 24.28
C SER A 257 -10.98 -21.46 25.47
N ASN A 258 -10.13 -22.50 25.35
CA ASN A 258 -9.20 -22.94 26.38
C ASN A 258 -7.90 -22.10 26.40
N PHE A 259 -7.59 -21.41 25.31
CA PHE A 259 -6.52 -20.43 25.25
C PHE A 259 -7.13 -19.08 25.62
N SER A 260 -6.82 -18.58 26.82
CA SER A 260 -7.22 -17.24 27.21
C SER A 260 -6.74 -16.28 26.12
N PHE A 261 -7.73 -15.75 25.35
CA PHE A 261 -7.50 -14.72 24.35
C PHE A 261 -6.54 -13.68 24.89
N ASP A 262 -5.54 -13.39 24.10
CA ASP A 262 -4.57 -12.36 24.44
C ASP A 262 -5.36 -11.07 24.70
N TYR A 263 -5.05 -10.40 25.79
CA TYR A 263 -5.75 -9.15 26.16
C TYR A 263 -5.72 -8.13 25.01
N GLU A 264 -4.72 -8.21 24.13
CA GLU A 264 -4.56 -7.40 22.94
C GLU A 264 -5.71 -7.61 21.95
N SER A 265 -6.11 -8.85 21.68
CA SER A 265 -7.28 -9.17 20.85
C SER A 265 -8.58 -8.76 21.55
N SER A 266 -8.69 -8.99 22.87
CA SER A 266 -9.86 -8.62 23.64
C SER A 266 -10.09 -7.11 23.68
N VAL A 267 -9.03 -6.28 23.73
CA VAL A 267 -9.15 -4.82 23.62
C VAL A 267 -9.69 -4.40 22.26
N ARG A 268 -9.26 -5.03 21.16
CA ARG A 268 -9.81 -4.75 19.83
C ARG A 268 -11.25 -5.21 19.68
N GLN A 269 -11.60 -6.38 20.21
CA GLN A 269 -12.97 -6.90 20.20
C GLN A 269 -13.92 -6.07 21.08
N SER A 270 -13.45 -5.57 22.23
CA SER A 270 -14.25 -4.70 23.10
C SER A 270 -14.67 -3.38 22.45
N ILE A 271 -13.96 -2.92 21.42
CA ILE A 271 -14.34 -1.75 20.63
C ILE A 271 -15.63 -2.03 19.83
N ASN A 272 -15.89 -3.27 19.49
CA ASN A 272 -17.08 -3.68 18.73
C ASN A 272 -18.32 -3.92 19.59
N GLU A 273 -18.24 -3.75 20.95
CA GLU A 273 -19.33 -3.95 21.92
C GLU A 273 -20.10 -5.29 21.78
N VAL A 274 -19.47 -6.31 21.21
CA VAL A 274 -20.08 -7.63 21.10
C VAL A 274 -19.78 -8.39 22.39
N GLU A 275 -20.73 -8.41 23.32
CA GLU A 275 -20.73 -9.41 24.40
C GLU A 275 -20.91 -10.78 23.73
N GLN A 276 -19.82 -11.55 23.64
CA GLN A 276 -19.88 -12.95 23.19
C GLN A 276 -20.52 -13.81 24.27
N ASN A 277 -21.83 -13.76 24.38
CA ASN A 277 -22.63 -14.75 25.09
C ASN A 277 -23.20 -15.78 24.09
N PHE A 278 -22.36 -16.31 23.21
CA PHE A 278 -22.75 -17.48 22.43
C PHE A 278 -22.53 -18.73 23.28
N HIS A 279 -23.63 -19.44 23.60
CA HIS A 279 -23.54 -20.78 24.14
C HIS A 279 -22.98 -21.70 23.05
N GLU A 280 -21.77 -22.18 23.23
CA GLU A 280 -21.06 -23.14 22.36
C GLU A 280 -21.87 -24.43 22.10
N ASP A 281 -22.77 -24.79 23.01
CA ASP A 281 -23.61 -25.99 22.92
C ASP A 281 -24.59 -26.03 21.72
N PHE A 282 -24.84 -24.90 21.05
CA PHE A 282 -25.80 -24.83 19.94
C PHE A 282 -25.20 -24.94 18.54
N MET A 283 -23.88 -24.82 18.38
CA MET A 283 -23.27 -24.67 17.06
C MET A 283 -22.80 -25.98 16.40
N GLY A 284 -22.93 -27.12 17.02
CA GLY A 284 -22.50 -28.40 16.44
C GLY A 284 -20.96 -28.51 16.27
N ILE A 285 -20.46 -29.74 16.14
CA ILE A 285 -19.02 -30.04 16.08
C ILE A 285 -18.31 -29.34 14.90
N ALA A 286 -19.00 -29.18 13.77
CA ALA A 286 -18.41 -28.55 12.57
C ALA A 286 -17.99 -27.10 12.75
N ASN A 287 -18.65 -26.36 13.62
CA ASN A 287 -18.38 -24.93 13.88
C ASN A 287 -17.49 -24.70 15.12
N ARG A 288 -16.89 -25.76 15.67
CA ARG A 288 -15.88 -25.60 16.71
C ARG A 288 -14.66 -24.92 16.17
N GLU A 289 -14.19 -23.89 16.86
CA GLU A 289 -12.96 -23.17 16.55
C GLU A 289 -11.77 -23.84 17.23
N VAL A 290 -10.76 -24.16 16.43
CA VAL A 290 -9.48 -24.72 16.87
C VAL A 290 -8.34 -23.80 16.44
N ILE A 291 -7.26 -23.84 17.23
CA ILE A 291 -6.03 -23.09 16.90
C ILE A 291 -5.18 -23.93 15.94
N VAL A 292 -5.05 -23.44 14.73
CA VAL A 292 -4.16 -23.98 13.71
C VAL A 292 -2.85 -23.21 13.77
N THR A 293 -1.73 -23.93 13.89
CA THR A 293 -0.41 -23.32 13.86
C THR A 293 0.28 -23.68 12.54
N GLU A 294 0.50 -22.69 11.71
CA GLU A 294 1.36 -22.80 10.53
C GLU A 294 2.76 -22.37 10.90
N SER A 295 3.76 -23.22 10.71
CA SER A 295 5.12 -22.96 11.12
C SER A 295 6.13 -23.29 10.04
N TRP A 296 7.14 -22.45 9.91
CA TRP A 296 8.31 -22.65 9.07
C TRP A 296 9.51 -22.86 9.97
N ILE A 297 10.11 -24.05 9.92
CA ILE A 297 11.21 -24.42 10.79
C ILE A 297 12.36 -25.04 9.99
N LYS A 298 13.59 -24.70 10.38
CA LYS A 298 14.79 -25.35 9.85
C LYS A 298 15.09 -26.59 10.67
N ILE A 299 14.87 -27.77 10.09
CA ILE A 299 15.02 -29.05 10.76
C ILE A 299 15.74 -30.05 9.85
N ASP A 300 16.62 -30.87 10.43
CA ASP A 300 17.23 -32.04 9.79
C ASP A 300 16.30 -33.23 9.99
N ARG A 301 15.42 -33.51 9.00
CA ARG A 301 14.43 -34.59 9.07
C ARG A 301 15.01 -35.95 8.72
N ASP A 302 15.93 -36.00 7.77
CA ASP A 302 16.51 -37.24 7.24
C ASP A 302 17.76 -37.68 7.98
N GLY A 303 18.34 -36.82 8.81
CA GLY A 303 19.49 -37.06 9.65
C GLY A 303 20.83 -36.99 8.92
N ASP A 304 20.91 -36.21 7.84
CA ASP A 304 22.14 -35.99 7.07
C ASP A 304 23.07 -34.93 7.72
N GLY A 305 22.57 -34.16 8.68
CA GLY A 305 23.28 -33.10 9.40
C GLY A 305 23.09 -31.72 8.78
N VAL A 306 22.25 -31.58 7.78
CA VAL A 306 21.87 -30.29 7.15
C VAL A 306 20.42 -30.01 7.49
N ALA A 307 20.12 -28.82 8.04
CA ALA A 307 18.76 -28.42 8.36
C ALA A 307 18.10 -27.77 7.14
N GLU A 308 16.98 -28.31 6.71
CA GLU A 308 16.17 -27.84 5.60
C GLU A 308 15.00 -27.01 6.13
N LEU A 309 14.54 -26.03 5.35
CA LEU A 309 13.36 -25.26 5.67
C LEU A 309 12.12 -26.07 5.31
N LYS A 310 11.28 -26.36 6.31
CA LYS A 310 10.02 -27.07 6.12
C LYS A 310 8.87 -26.28 6.67
N ARG A 311 7.72 -26.41 6.02
CA ARG A 311 6.43 -25.88 6.43
C ARG A 311 5.64 -27.01 7.09
N PHE A 312 5.10 -26.71 8.25
CA PHE A 312 4.22 -27.60 9.01
C PHE A 312 2.91 -26.88 9.30
N ILE A 313 1.81 -27.59 9.19
CA ILE A 313 0.51 -27.20 9.73
C ILE A 313 0.17 -28.17 10.83
N THR A 314 -0.04 -27.65 12.03
CA THR A 314 -0.32 -28.46 13.23
C THR A 314 -1.57 -27.97 13.94
N VAL A 315 -2.35 -28.90 14.49
CA VAL A 315 -3.45 -28.62 15.41
C VAL A 315 -3.18 -29.40 16.69
N GLY A 316 -2.93 -28.65 17.78
CA GLY A 316 -2.51 -29.27 19.03
C GLY A 316 -1.21 -30.07 18.89
N ASP A 317 -1.30 -31.37 19.14
CA ASP A 317 -0.17 -32.31 19.04
C ASP A 317 -0.16 -33.10 17.71
N GLU A 318 -1.01 -32.77 16.74
CA GLU A 318 -1.09 -33.45 15.46
C GLU A 318 -0.51 -32.64 14.32
N VAL A 319 0.27 -33.30 13.43
CA VAL A 319 0.82 -32.70 12.20
C VAL A 319 -0.13 -33.02 11.05
N LEU A 320 -0.79 -32.01 10.52
CA LEU A 320 -1.71 -32.18 9.39
C LEU A 320 -0.98 -32.12 8.04
N LEU A 321 0.09 -31.32 7.95
CA LEU A 321 0.85 -31.14 6.71
C LEU A 321 2.34 -30.97 7.02
N GLU A 322 3.18 -31.63 6.19
CA GLU A 322 4.64 -31.41 6.13
C GLU A 322 5.05 -31.21 4.69
N GLU A 323 5.63 -30.06 4.37
CA GLU A 323 6.11 -29.70 3.04
C GLU A 323 7.50 -29.08 3.08
N TYR A 324 8.25 -29.22 1.99
CA TYR A 324 9.44 -28.40 1.78
C TYR A 324 9.04 -26.98 1.41
N ALA A 325 9.72 -25.98 1.97
CA ALA A 325 9.49 -24.60 1.66
C ALA A 325 10.76 -23.94 1.14
N ASP A 326 10.69 -23.33 -0.01
CA ASP A 326 11.82 -22.56 -0.59
C ASP A 326 12.01 -21.23 0.13
N SER A 327 10.92 -20.62 0.59
CA SER A 327 10.90 -19.34 1.29
C SER A 327 9.74 -19.24 2.26
N ILE A 328 9.80 -18.29 3.17
CA ILE A 328 8.71 -17.99 4.10
C ILE A 328 7.85 -16.90 3.45
N PRO A 329 6.55 -17.15 3.18
CA PRO A 329 5.67 -16.21 2.48
C PRO A 329 5.15 -15.09 3.38
N LEU A 330 6.05 -14.45 4.12
CA LEU A 330 5.75 -13.40 5.08
C LEU A 330 6.70 -12.23 4.90
N ALA A 331 6.19 -11.01 4.99
CA ALA A 331 7.00 -9.80 5.03
C ALA A 331 6.67 -8.95 6.25
N ALA A 332 7.69 -8.28 6.80
CA ALA A 332 7.58 -7.48 8.00
C ALA A 332 7.90 -5.99 7.73
N LEU A 333 7.14 -5.09 8.35
CA LEU A 333 7.45 -3.65 8.42
C LEU A 333 7.80 -3.24 9.84
N ASN A 334 8.88 -2.45 9.99
CA ASN A 334 9.29 -1.83 11.24
C ASN A 334 9.56 -0.34 10.99
N PRO A 335 8.85 0.61 11.63
CA PRO A 335 9.03 2.04 11.39
C PRO A 335 10.35 2.59 11.96
N ILE A 336 10.71 2.19 13.18
CA ILE A 336 11.95 2.59 13.86
C ILE A 336 12.70 1.35 14.25
N GLU A 337 13.89 1.16 13.66
CA GLU A 337 14.74 -0.01 13.91
C GLU A 337 15.47 0.07 15.24
N ILE A 338 15.52 -1.07 15.92
CA ILE A 338 16.51 -1.34 16.95
C ILE A 338 17.53 -2.30 16.34
N PRO A 339 18.80 -1.90 16.19
CA PRO A 339 19.82 -2.77 15.58
C PRO A 339 19.87 -4.15 16.26
N TYR A 340 19.98 -5.18 15.44
CA TYR A 340 20.06 -6.60 15.88
C TYR A 340 18.80 -7.14 16.57
N ALA A 341 17.68 -6.44 16.51
CA ALA A 341 16.38 -6.91 17.00
C ALA A 341 15.37 -6.98 15.86
N PHE A 342 14.50 -7.99 15.89
CA PHE A 342 13.40 -8.10 14.94
C PHE A 342 12.32 -7.04 15.21
N HIS A 343 11.94 -6.86 16.48
CA HIS A 343 10.96 -5.85 16.88
C HIS A 343 11.63 -4.50 17.07
N GLY A 344 11.11 -3.50 16.41
CA GLY A 344 11.55 -2.11 16.52
C GLY A 344 10.74 -1.32 17.57
N MET A 345 10.71 -0.01 17.40
CA MET A 345 9.81 0.90 18.13
C MET A 345 8.72 1.40 17.20
N SER A 346 7.52 1.57 17.73
CA SER A 346 6.40 2.19 17.01
C SER A 346 6.43 3.72 17.10
N ILE A 347 5.69 4.39 16.23
CA ILE A 347 5.45 5.84 16.37
C ILE A 347 4.59 6.11 17.60
N ALA A 348 3.67 5.21 17.95
CA ALA A 348 2.90 5.29 19.18
C ALA A 348 3.80 5.26 20.44
N ASP A 349 4.84 4.42 20.48
CA ASP A 349 5.81 4.41 21.59
C ASP A 349 6.51 5.76 21.76
N ALA A 350 6.89 6.40 20.65
CA ALA A 350 7.56 7.69 20.68
C ALA A 350 6.67 8.82 21.23
N THR A 351 5.35 8.68 21.18
CA THR A 351 4.38 9.66 21.68
C THR A 351 3.92 9.37 23.10
N LYS A 352 4.06 8.14 23.59
CA LYS A 352 3.46 7.63 24.83
C LYS A 352 3.73 8.53 26.04
N SER A 353 4.99 8.82 26.34
CA SER A 353 5.36 9.61 27.54
C SER A 353 4.80 11.04 27.48
N ALA A 354 4.86 11.67 26.32
CA ALA A 354 4.29 13.01 26.14
C ALA A 354 2.76 13.01 26.32
N THR A 355 2.08 12.03 25.77
CA THR A 355 0.63 11.83 25.87
C THR A 355 0.20 11.59 27.33
N GLU A 356 0.93 10.76 28.08
CA GLU A 356 0.65 10.49 29.51
C GLU A 356 0.76 11.76 30.36
N ILE A 357 1.86 12.49 30.24
CA ILE A 357 2.09 13.72 31.00
C ILE A 357 1.04 14.77 30.61
N LYS A 358 0.81 14.98 29.34
CA LYS A 358 -0.17 15.94 28.83
C LYS A 358 -1.60 15.60 29.29
N THR A 359 -1.98 14.33 29.24
CA THR A 359 -3.26 13.85 29.75
C THR A 359 -3.41 14.15 31.25
N THR A 360 -2.37 13.90 32.04
CA THR A 360 -2.36 14.16 33.48
C THR A 360 -2.51 15.66 33.78
N ILE A 361 -1.78 16.51 33.06
CA ILE A 361 -1.89 17.98 33.20
C ILE A 361 -3.30 18.43 32.82
N THR A 362 -3.82 18.00 31.68
CA THR A 362 -5.14 18.38 31.18
C THR A 362 -6.24 17.98 32.17
N ARG A 363 -6.17 16.75 32.71
CA ARG A 363 -7.08 16.31 33.77
C ARG A 363 -7.03 17.19 34.99
N GLY A 364 -5.82 17.49 35.48
CA GLY A 364 -5.65 18.41 36.62
C GLY A 364 -6.21 19.81 36.37
N MET A 365 -6.07 20.32 35.15
CA MET A 365 -6.65 21.61 34.76
C MET A 365 -8.19 21.56 34.79
N ILE A 366 -8.79 20.51 34.21
CA ILE A 366 -10.26 20.32 34.17
C ILE A 366 -10.80 20.13 35.59
N GLU A 367 -10.13 19.33 36.42
CA GLU A 367 -10.50 19.11 37.81
C GLU A 367 -10.45 20.39 38.64
N ASN A 368 -9.43 21.23 38.40
CA ASN A 368 -9.37 22.55 39.05
C ASN A 368 -10.55 23.45 38.65
N VAL A 369 -10.91 23.44 37.35
CA VAL A 369 -12.12 24.18 36.89
C VAL A 369 -13.39 23.65 37.54
N TYR A 370 -13.53 22.32 37.67
CA TYR A 370 -14.67 21.74 38.38
C TYR A 370 -14.70 22.16 39.85
N LEU A 371 -13.57 22.11 40.55
CA LEU A 371 -13.48 22.55 41.94
C LEU A 371 -13.70 24.08 42.09
N SER A 372 -13.39 24.86 41.09
CA SER A 372 -13.69 26.30 41.11
C SER A 372 -15.18 26.61 40.95
N ASN A 373 -15.86 25.83 40.09
CA ASN A 373 -17.30 25.99 39.80
C ASN A 373 -18.17 25.31 40.84
N TYR A 374 -17.73 24.17 41.35
CA TYR A 374 -18.45 23.35 42.36
C TYR A 374 -17.54 23.18 43.57
N GLY A 375 -17.27 24.33 44.27
CA GLY A 375 -16.36 24.34 45.41
C GLY A 375 -16.86 23.45 46.54
N ARG A 376 -15.92 22.81 47.23
CA ARG A 376 -16.25 22.09 48.47
C ARG A 376 -16.63 23.08 49.57
N VAL A 377 -17.69 22.77 50.26
CA VAL A 377 -18.23 23.59 51.33
C VAL A 377 -18.00 22.92 52.68
N LEU A 378 -17.41 23.62 53.62
CA LEU A 378 -17.39 23.20 55.00
C LEU A 378 -18.65 23.78 55.67
N ALA A 379 -19.48 22.94 56.22
CA ALA A 379 -20.68 23.34 56.92
C ALA A 379 -20.75 22.67 58.30
N ASP A 380 -21.15 23.42 59.29
CA ASP A 380 -21.36 22.93 60.66
C ASP A 380 -22.68 22.12 60.73
N PRO A 381 -22.62 20.83 61.09
CA PRO A 381 -23.80 19.96 61.09
C PRO A 381 -24.89 20.37 62.07
N ASN A 382 -24.54 21.18 63.06
CA ASN A 382 -25.49 21.62 64.04
C ASN A 382 -26.25 22.94 63.70
N THR A 383 -25.72 23.65 62.71
CA THR A 383 -26.19 25.00 62.38
C THR A 383 -26.77 25.13 60.98
N VAL A 384 -26.54 24.16 60.09
CA VAL A 384 -26.94 24.24 58.67
C VAL A 384 -27.88 23.07 58.29
N ASP A 385 -28.93 23.34 57.55
CA ASP A 385 -29.78 22.32 56.94
C ASP A 385 -29.10 21.75 55.68
N PHE A 386 -28.54 20.54 55.81
CA PHE A 386 -27.84 19.84 54.73
C PHE A 386 -28.75 19.50 53.54
N ARG A 387 -30.07 19.30 53.74
CA ARG A 387 -30.99 19.04 52.64
C ARG A 387 -31.15 20.24 51.74
N ALA A 388 -31.25 21.42 52.34
CA ALA A 388 -31.30 22.68 51.60
C ALA A 388 -29.97 23.01 50.94
N LEU A 389 -28.81 22.68 51.58
CA LEU A 389 -27.47 22.90 51.01
C LEU A 389 -27.17 21.96 49.82
N GLN A 390 -27.72 20.74 49.81
CA GLN A 390 -27.52 19.76 48.74
C GLN A 390 -28.54 19.89 47.59
N SER A 391 -29.56 20.73 47.72
CA SER A 391 -30.53 20.94 46.68
C SER A 391 -29.93 21.59 45.43
N PRO A 392 -30.23 21.10 44.24
CA PRO A 392 -29.74 21.70 42.97
C PRO A 392 -30.50 22.98 42.56
N GLU A 393 -31.47 23.45 43.33
CA GLU A 393 -32.30 24.61 42.99
C GLU A 393 -31.48 25.92 43.08
N PRO A 394 -31.37 26.72 42.03
CA PRO A 394 -30.47 27.88 41.98
C PRO A 394 -30.82 29.01 42.96
N HIS A 395 -32.06 29.07 43.44
CA HIS A 395 -32.56 30.15 44.30
C HIS A 395 -33.02 29.67 45.70
N GLN A 396 -32.60 28.46 46.10
CA GLN A 396 -32.99 27.94 47.38
C GLN A 396 -32.40 28.71 48.56
N ILE A 397 -33.24 29.02 49.54
CA ILE A 397 -32.80 29.62 50.79
C ILE A 397 -32.29 28.52 51.71
N ILE A 398 -31.06 28.62 52.18
CA ILE A 398 -30.45 27.69 53.11
C ILE A 398 -30.64 28.21 54.52
N PRO A 399 -31.52 27.64 55.33
CA PRO A 399 -31.72 28.08 56.70
C PRO A 399 -30.51 27.75 57.60
N THR A 400 -30.08 28.66 58.44
CA THR A 400 -28.98 28.48 59.39
C THR A 400 -29.40 28.91 60.81
N ASN A 401 -29.05 28.09 61.82
CA ASN A 401 -29.22 28.42 63.23
C ASN A 401 -27.97 29.11 63.76
N GLY A 402 -27.86 30.44 63.59
CA GLY A 402 -26.73 31.21 64.01
C GLY A 402 -26.25 32.24 62.95
N SER A 403 -24.98 32.70 63.05
CA SER A 403 -24.46 33.60 62.05
C SER A 403 -24.21 32.88 60.70
N PRO A 404 -24.87 33.28 59.62
CA PRO A 404 -24.71 32.62 58.31
C PRO A 404 -23.27 32.54 57.82
N MET A 405 -22.48 33.56 58.07
CA MET A 405 -21.06 33.69 57.65
C MET A 405 -20.13 32.69 58.34
N SER A 406 -20.46 32.24 59.56
CA SER A 406 -19.63 31.26 60.28
C SER A 406 -20.11 29.81 60.15
N SER A 407 -21.30 29.64 59.64
CA SER A 407 -21.94 28.28 59.52
C SER A 407 -21.51 27.57 58.24
N VAL A 408 -21.15 28.30 57.19
CA VAL A 408 -20.76 27.76 55.88
C VAL A 408 -19.49 28.47 55.42
N HIS A 409 -18.49 27.67 55.08
CA HIS A 409 -17.21 28.19 54.53
C HIS A 409 -16.88 27.42 53.21
N THR A 410 -16.76 28.16 52.13
CA THR A 410 -16.40 27.58 50.85
C THR A 410 -14.87 27.44 50.77
N LEU A 411 -14.40 26.24 50.50
CA LEU A 411 -12.98 26.01 50.24
C LEU A 411 -12.63 26.52 48.85
N VAL A 412 -11.81 27.55 48.82
CA VAL A 412 -11.31 28.11 47.54
C VAL A 412 -10.20 27.17 47.00
N PRO A 413 -10.33 26.61 45.82
CA PRO A 413 -9.29 25.79 45.23
C PRO A 413 -8.04 26.65 44.93
N ALA A 414 -6.86 26.01 44.98
CA ALA A 414 -5.64 26.66 44.60
C ALA A 414 -5.68 27.06 43.11
N GLN A 415 -5.26 28.27 42.82
CA GLN A 415 -5.14 28.72 41.42
C GLN A 415 -4.08 27.93 40.68
N LEU A 416 -4.37 27.60 39.41
CA LEU A 416 -3.41 26.94 38.54
C LEU A 416 -2.16 27.80 38.38
N ALA A 417 -0.98 27.23 38.62
CA ALA A 417 0.28 27.93 38.42
C ALA A 417 0.50 28.23 36.94
N PRO A 418 1.00 29.42 36.56
CA PRO A 418 1.33 29.74 35.16
C PRO A 418 2.29 28.75 34.53
N SER A 419 3.16 28.10 35.32
CA SER A 419 4.06 27.05 34.90
C SER A 419 3.37 25.80 34.31
N THR A 420 2.08 25.55 34.67
CA THR A 420 1.31 24.48 34.12
C THR A 420 1.06 24.60 32.60
N PHE A 421 0.78 25.84 32.17
CA PHE A 421 0.61 26.12 30.73
C PHE A 421 1.96 26.05 29.97
N SER A 422 3.04 26.51 30.59
CA SER A 422 4.37 26.40 30.01
C SER A 422 4.81 24.95 29.89
N LEU A 423 4.47 24.09 30.86
CA LEU A 423 4.75 22.66 30.79
C LEU A 423 3.96 21.97 29.67
N LEU A 424 2.68 22.34 29.48
CA LEU A 424 1.87 21.83 28.40
C LEU A 424 2.45 22.17 27.02
N GLU A 425 2.93 23.41 26.83
CA GLU A 425 3.59 23.82 25.59
C GLU A 425 4.96 23.13 25.41
N PHE A 426 5.69 22.92 26.49
CA PHE A 426 6.92 22.12 26.45
C PHE A 426 6.65 20.68 26.00
N MET A 427 5.59 20.03 26.51
CA MET A 427 5.21 18.67 26.10
C MET A 427 4.80 18.61 24.63
N ASN A 428 4.14 19.64 24.09
CA ASN A 428 3.86 19.72 22.67
C ASN A 428 5.14 19.81 21.83
N THR A 429 6.10 20.63 22.28
CA THR A 429 7.40 20.74 21.61
C THR A 429 8.19 19.44 21.68
N GLU A 430 8.19 18.76 22.82
CA GLU A 430 8.83 17.46 23.01
C GLU A 430 8.23 16.41 22.08
N LYS A 431 6.88 16.35 21.97
CA LYS A 431 6.18 15.47 21.03
C LYS A 431 6.63 15.74 19.57
N GLU A 432 6.70 17.02 19.18
CA GLU A 432 7.14 17.40 17.84
C GLU A 432 8.61 17.01 17.58
N MET A 433 9.48 17.15 18.58
CA MET A 433 10.89 16.74 18.49
C MET A 433 11.03 15.22 18.40
N ALA A 434 10.29 14.48 19.23
CA ALA A 434 10.35 13.02 19.27
C ALA A 434 9.87 12.40 17.95
N THR A 435 8.78 12.90 17.38
CA THR A 435 8.16 12.36 16.18
C THR A 435 8.66 13.00 14.88
N GLY A 436 9.12 14.24 14.94
CA GLY A 436 9.43 15.04 13.75
C GLY A 436 8.19 15.60 13.03
N MET A 437 6.99 15.34 13.55
CA MET A 437 5.75 15.88 13.02
C MET A 437 5.41 17.19 13.70
N THR A 438 5.56 18.30 13.00
CA THR A 438 5.24 19.63 13.52
C THR A 438 3.78 19.98 13.29
N ARG A 439 3.21 20.89 14.11
CA ARG A 439 1.86 21.43 13.89
C ARG A 439 1.72 22.11 12.52
N ALA A 440 2.81 22.64 11.99
CA ALA A 440 2.85 23.21 10.65
C ALA A 440 2.60 22.17 9.57
N ALA A 441 3.24 20.99 9.70
CA ALA A 441 3.03 19.86 8.78
C ALA A 441 1.62 19.25 8.89
N GLN A 442 0.96 19.42 10.03
CA GLN A 442 -0.45 19.02 10.23
C GLN A 442 -1.47 20.08 9.76
N GLY A 443 -1.02 21.21 9.22
CA GLY A 443 -1.89 22.30 8.76
C GLY A 443 -2.54 23.15 9.87
N VAL A 444 -2.11 23.02 11.14
CA VAL A 444 -2.80 23.59 12.32
C VAL A 444 -2.09 24.83 12.90
N ASN A 445 -1.12 25.42 12.23
CA ASN A 445 -0.34 26.51 12.81
C ASN A 445 -0.77 27.89 12.33
N GLU A 446 -1.60 28.61 13.14
CA GLU A 446 -2.04 29.99 12.88
C GLU A 446 -0.87 30.99 12.74
N LYS A 447 0.25 30.75 13.41
CA LYS A 447 1.44 31.65 13.34
C LYS A 447 2.19 31.63 12.02
N LEU A 448 1.90 30.63 11.15
CA LEU A 448 2.46 30.57 9.81
C LEU A 448 1.84 31.59 8.86
N PHE A 449 0.61 32.01 9.13
CA PHE A 449 -0.11 32.99 8.33
C PHE A 449 0.17 34.46 8.80
N ASP A 450 1.01 34.63 9.81
CA ASP A 450 1.42 35.97 10.27
C ASP A 450 2.31 36.64 9.22
N SER A 451 2.07 37.91 8.94
CA SER A 451 2.60 38.69 7.81
C SER A 451 4.15 38.84 7.76
N GLY A 452 4.88 38.22 8.69
CA GLY A 452 6.34 38.19 8.75
C GLY A 452 7.03 36.93 8.25
N ASN A 453 6.30 35.87 7.96
CA ASN A 453 6.88 34.61 7.48
C ASN A 453 6.83 34.51 5.96
N SER A 454 8.00 34.44 5.31
CA SER A 454 8.04 34.20 3.86
C SER A 454 7.65 32.76 3.54
N ALA A 455 6.93 32.54 2.42
CA ALA A 455 6.54 31.23 1.93
C ALA A 455 7.73 30.23 1.87
N GLY A 456 8.95 30.74 1.63
CA GLY A 456 10.16 29.93 1.63
C GLY A 456 10.56 29.35 3.00
N LYS A 457 10.26 30.02 4.11
CA LYS A 457 10.53 29.48 5.45
C LYS A 457 9.54 28.37 5.81
N ILE A 458 8.29 28.53 5.42
CA ILE A 458 7.24 27.53 5.63
C ILE A 458 7.61 26.26 4.86
N ALA A 459 7.96 26.39 3.58
CA ALA A 459 8.39 25.27 2.75
C ALA A 459 9.63 24.55 3.31
N MET A 460 10.60 25.26 3.87
CA MET A 460 11.78 24.63 4.49
C MET A 460 11.45 23.83 5.74
N VAL A 461 10.52 24.30 6.58
CA VAL A 461 10.10 23.59 7.80
C VAL A 461 9.31 22.33 7.41
N GLU A 462 8.44 22.45 6.43
CA GLU A 462 7.67 21.33 5.89
C GLU A 462 8.56 20.25 5.26
N GLN A 463 9.53 20.65 4.44
CA GLN A 463 10.52 19.72 3.87
C GLN A 463 11.36 19.01 4.95
N ALA A 464 11.70 19.70 6.05
CA ALA A 464 12.46 19.07 7.13
C ALA A 464 11.63 18.01 7.89
N ALA A 465 10.34 18.25 8.11
CA ALA A 465 9.42 17.27 8.69
C ALA A 465 9.22 16.06 7.77
N GLN A 466 9.01 16.32 6.48
CA GLN A 466 8.81 15.26 5.46
C GLN A 466 10.03 14.34 5.32
N LYS A 467 11.27 14.83 5.50
CA LYS A 467 12.47 13.99 5.40
C LYS A 467 12.50 12.82 6.38
N ARG A 468 11.98 13.01 7.59
CA ARG A 468 11.94 11.93 8.60
C ARG A 468 10.90 10.87 8.25
N ILE A 469 9.75 11.30 7.76
CA ILE A 469 8.70 10.40 7.29
C ILE A 469 9.14 9.67 6.02
N ALA A 470 9.77 10.38 5.08
CA ALA A 470 10.33 9.79 3.87
C ALA A 470 11.42 8.74 4.19
N TYR A 471 12.19 8.91 5.27
CA TYR A 471 13.13 7.90 5.74
C TYR A 471 12.39 6.61 6.19
N VAL A 472 11.29 6.74 6.94
CA VAL A 472 10.47 5.60 7.34
C VAL A 472 9.85 4.91 6.11
N ALA A 473 9.31 5.69 5.17
CA ALA A 473 8.75 5.17 3.92
C ALA A 473 9.81 4.42 3.09
N ARG A 474 11.02 4.99 2.95
CA ARG A 474 12.13 4.33 2.26
C ARG A 474 12.55 3.04 2.95
N ARG A 475 12.55 3.01 4.29
CA ARG A 475 12.81 1.80 5.03
C ARG A 475 11.77 0.71 4.74
N PHE A 476 10.49 1.06 4.76
CA PHE A 476 9.42 0.14 4.40
C PHE A 476 9.62 -0.42 2.98
N ALA A 477 9.96 0.45 2.04
CA ALA A 477 10.23 0.07 0.66
C ALA A 477 11.37 -0.95 0.55
N GLU A 478 12.52 -0.68 1.17
CA GLU A 478 13.72 -1.54 1.07
C GLU A 478 13.63 -2.84 1.88
N THR A 479 12.65 -2.96 2.78
CA THR A 479 12.43 -4.16 3.59
C THR A 479 11.17 -4.89 3.13
N GLY A 480 10.05 -4.76 3.87
CA GLY A 480 8.86 -5.58 3.67
C GLY A 480 8.22 -5.45 2.29
N PHE A 481 8.14 -4.25 1.70
CA PHE A 481 7.55 -4.10 0.36
C PHE A 481 8.36 -4.81 -0.73
N LYS A 482 9.68 -4.78 -0.61
CA LYS A 482 10.58 -5.49 -1.52
C LYS A 482 10.39 -7.00 -1.43
N ASP A 483 10.27 -7.52 -0.20
CA ASP A 483 10.04 -8.93 0.05
C ASP A 483 8.65 -9.36 -0.43
N LEU A 484 7.62 -8.55 -0.19
CA LEU A 484 6.26 -8.77 -0.70
C LEU A 484 6.23 -8.85 -2.23
N CYS A 485 6.81 -7.86 -2.93
CA CYS A 485 6.82 -7.86 -4.39
C CYS A 485 7.56 -9.06 -4.99
N LYS A 486 8.67 -9.47 -4.38
CA LYS A 486 9.40 -10.68 -4.79
C LYS A 486 8.56 -11.94 -4.58
N GLY A 487 7.92 -12.06 -3.41
CA GLY A 487 7.09 -13.21 -3.09
C GLY A 487 5.86 -13.34 -3.98
N VAL A 488 5.17 -12.22 -4.22
CA VAL A 488 4.03 -12.19 -5.15
C VAL A 488 4.47 -12.56 -6.57
N TYR A 489 5.62 -12.05 -7.04
CA TYR A 489 6.13 -12.40 -8.36
C TYR A 489 6.54 -13.88 -8.49
N ASN A 490 7.10 -14.47 -7.43
CA ASN A 490 7.36 -15.91 -7.42
C ASN A 490 6.07 -16.73 -7.55
N LEU A 491 5.01 -16.37 -6.82
CA LEU A 491 3.70 -17.03 -6.99
C LEU A 491 3.10 -16.82 -8.40
N ILE A 492 3.36 -15.67 -9.04
CA ILE A 492 2.97 -15.44 -10.44
C ILE A 492 3.72 -16.39 -11.37
N LEU A 493 5.01 -16.65 -11.13
CA LEU A 493 5.78 -17.60 -11.94
C LEU A 493 5.28 -19.04 -11.76
N GLU A 494 5.00 -19.46 -10.52
CA GLU A 494 4.50 -20.79 -10.18
C GLU A 494 3.10 -21.07 -10.77
N ASN A 495 2.21 -20.07 -10.75
CA ASN A 495 0.82 -20.17 -11.20
C ASN A 495 0.57 -19.38 -12.51
N SER A 496 1.60 -19.27 -13.36
CA SER A 496 1.54 -18.45 -14.55
C SER A 496 0.43 -18.84 -15.54
N GLU A 497 0.10 -20.12 -15.65
CA GLU A 497 -0.94 -20.60 -16.56
C GLU A 497 -2.34 -20.11 -16.15
N SER A 498 -2.67 -20.13 -14.87
CA SER A 498 -3.96 -19.64 -14.35
C SER A 498 -4.04 -18.11 -14.42
N ILE A 499 -3.01 -17.42 -13.98
CA ILE A 499 -2.98 -15.95 -13.96
C ILE A 499 -3.04 -15.37 -15.38
N LEU A 500 -2.30 -15.93 -16.33
CA LEU A 500 -2.23 -15.41 -17.69
C LEU A 500 -3.52 -15.70 -18.51
N LYS A 501 -4.39 -16.61 -18.10
CA LYS A 501 -5.72 -16.75 -18.71
C LYS A 501 -6.51 -15.45 -18.70
N ASP A 502 -6.42 -14.67 -17.61
CA ASP A 502 -7.07 -13.36 -17.50
C ASP A 502 -6.45 -12.30 -18.44
N TYR A 503 -5.22 -12.53 -18.91
CA TYR A 503 -4.46 -11.62 -19.78
C TYR A 503 -4.34 -12.12 -21.23
N SER A 504 -5.17 -13.07 -21.62
CA SER A 504 -5.16 -13.65 -22.99
C SER A 504 -5.25 -12.62 -24.11
N TYR A 505 -5.87 -11.46 -23.84
CA TYR A 505 -5.96 -10.34 -24.78
C TYR A 505 -4.59 -9.75 -25.17
N TYR A 506 -3.58 -9.85 -24.30
CA TYR A 506 -2.24 -9.27 -24.53
C TYR A 506 -1.26 -10.25 -25.20
N ASN A 507 -1.68 -11.47 -25.56
CA ASN A 507 -0.83 -12.53 -26.12
C ASN A 507 0.45 -12.80 -25.29
N ILE A 508 0.32 -12.73 -23.96
CA ILE A 508 1.43 -13.01 -23.04
C ILE A 508 1.48 -14.53 -22.84
N THR A 509 2.67 -15.09 -23.05
CA THR A 509 2.92 -16.52 -22.79
C THR A 509 3.76 -16.69 -21.52
N PRO A 510 3.66 -17.82 -20.81
CA PRO A 510 4.50 -18.10 -19.65
C PRO A 510 6.00 -17.97 -19.94
N GLU A 511 6.42 -18.29 -21.18
CA GLU A 511 7.81 -18.16 -21.64
C GLU A 511 8.32 -16.70 -21.72
N SER A 512 7.40 -15.72 -21.76
CA SER A 512 7.75 -14.29 -21.74
C SER A 512 8.08 -13.77 -20.35
N LEU A 513 7.77 -14.52 -19.29
CA LEU A 513 8.08 -14.19 -17.91
C LEU A 513 9.53 -14.60 -17.59
N MET A 514 10.20 -13.75 -16.84
CA MET A 514 11.60 -13.97 -16.47
C MET A 514 11.73 -14.51 -15.06
N PRO A 515 12.71 -15.38 -14.79
CA PRO A 515 13.00 -15.81 -13.43
C PRO A 515 13.47 -14.62 -12.57
N LEU A 516 13.10 -14.63 -11.29
CA LEU A 516 13.41 -13.55 -10.34
C LEU A 516 14.91 -13.26 -10.22
N GLU A 517 15.76 -14.26 -10.41
CA GLU A 517 17.23 -14.15 -10.32
C GLU A 517 17.83 -13.14 -11.32
N SER A 518 17.17 -12.94 -12.47
CA SER A 518 17.59 -12.00 -13.51
C SER A 518 17.00 -10.59 -13.33
N LEU A 519 16.17 -10.39 -12.32
CA LEU A 519 15.47 -9.14 -12.04
C LEU A 519 15.93 -8.53 -10.71
N THR A 520 16.05 -7.21 -10.67
CA THR A 520 16.22 -6.47 -9.41
C THR A 520 14.95 -5.72 -9.11
N VAL A 521 14.43 -5.90 -7.88
CA VAL A 521 13.21 -5.21 -7.43
C VAL A 521 13.58 -3.86 -6.83
N ASP A 522 12.98 -2.82 -7.34
CA ASP A 522 13.01 -1.48 -6.79
C ASP A 522 11.58 -1.08 -6.41
N ILE A 523 11.42 -0.35 -5.32
CA ILE A 523 10.13 0.13 -4.87
C ILE A 523 10.09 1.63 -5.12
N ASP A 524 9.12 2.06 -5.90
CA ASP A 524 8.94 3.48 -6.18
C ASP A 524 8.38 4.20 -4.95
N VAL A 525 9.28 4.78 -4.16
CA VAL A 525 8.90 5.70 -3.10
C VAL A 525 8.78 7.07 -3.74
N GLY A 526 7.58 7.50 -4.00
CA GLY A 526 7.27 8.81 -4.61
C GLY A 526 7.79 9.98 -3.77
N ALA A 527 9.10 10.04 -3.59
CA ALA A 527 9.82 11.21 -3.04
C ALA A 527 9.67 12.45 -3.95
N ASN A 528 9.20 12.21 -5.17
CA ASN A 528 8.75 13.25 -6.09
C ASN A 528 7.23 13.21 -6.06
N SER A 529 6.61 14.13 -5.33
CA SER A 529 5.17 14.36 -5.43
C SER A 529 4.77 14.36 -6.92
N SER A 530 3.57 13.88 -7.23
CA SER A 530 3.03 13.91 -8.59
C SER A 530 3.25 15.29 -9.27
N ALA A 531 3.21 16.37 -8.49
CA ALA A 531 3.53 17.72 -8.92
C ALA A 531 4.98 17.89 -9.39
N ASN A 532 5.98 17.36 -8.67
CA ASN A 532 7.39 17.45 -9.09
C ASN A 532 7.68 16.58 -10.31
N THR A 533 7.04 15.42 -10.40
CA THR A 533 7.17 14.54 -11.57
C THR A 533 6.54 15.21 -12.79
N GLN A 534 5.38 15.83 -12.63
CA GLN A 534 4.69 16.59 -13.66
C GLN A 534 5.51 17.81 -14.11
N GLU A 535 6.09 18.56 -13.19
CA GLU A 535 6.96 19.71 -13.49
C GLU A 535 8.23 19.27 -14.22
N ASN A 536 8.89 18.19 -13.78
CA ASN A 536 10.05 17.61 -14.45
C ASN A 536 9.72 17.07 -15.85
N MET A 537 8.58 16.40 -16.01
CA MET A 537 8.09 15.93 -17.31
C MET A 537 7.76 17.09 -18.24
N MET A 538 7.13 18.15 -17.73
CA MET A 538 6.84 19.35 -18.46
C MET A 538 8.12 20.08 -18.90
N MET A 539 9.12 20.16 -18.01
CA MET A 539 10.44 20.70 -18.31
C MET A 539 11.16 19.84 -19.37
N MET A 540 11.07 18.52 -19.27
CA MET A 540 11.61 17.59 -20.25
C MET A 540 10.97 17.79 -21.64
N ALA A 541 9.65 17.89 -21.69
CA ALA A 541 8.89 18.10 -22.93
C ALA A 541 9.15 19.48 -23.56
N GLN A 542 9.21 20.54 -22.73
CA GLN A 542 9.32 21.92 -23.23
C GLN A 542 10.76 22.37 -23.50
N GLN A 543 11.74 21.92 -22.73
CA GLN A 543 13.10 22.41 -22.80
C GLN A 543 14.08 21.39 -23.37
N VAL A 544 14.08 20.17 -22.84
CA VAL A 544 15.09 19.16 -23.17
C VAL A 544 14.83 18.54 -24.56
N MET A 545 13.60 18.15 -24.85
CA MET A 545 13.27 17.51 -26.11
C MET A 545 13.47 18.41 -27.35
N PRO A 546 13.04 19.67 -27.37
CA PRO A 546 13.33 20.56 -28.49
C PRO A 546 14.83 20.80 -28.69
N MET A 547 15.60 20.93 -27.59
CA MET A 547 17.05 21.08 -27.65
C MET A 547 17.74 19.86 -28.27
N LEU A 548 17.30 18.65 -27.91
CA LEU A 548 17.82 17.40 -28.46
C LEU A 548 17.47 17.24 -29.95
N TYR A 549 16.26 17.63 -30.38
CA TYR A 549 15.85 17.57 -31.79
C TYR A 549 16.52 18.59 -32.68
N GLN A 550 17.02 19.72 -32.15
CA GLN A 550 17.73 20.73 -32.89
C GLN A 550 19.18 20.33 -33.25
N SER A 551 19.80 19.44 -32.49
CA SER A 551 21.18 18.98 -32.70
C SER A 551 21.20 17.85 -33.74
N PRO A 552 21.93 17.97 -34.85
CA PRO A 552 22.04 16.91 -35.88
C PRO A 552 22.64 15.59 -35.33
N GLU A 553 23.55 15.70 -34.37
CA GLU A 553 24.27 14.56 -33.78
C GLU A 553 23.37 13.75 -32.83
N SER A 554 22.40 14.37 -32.16
CA SER A 554 21.49 13.71 -31.22
C SER A 554 20.28 13.04 -31.89
N LYS A 555 19.97 13.37 -33.16
CA LYS A 555 18.86 12.74 -33.91
C LYS A 555 19.00 11.22 -34.06
N GLY A 556 20.22 10.70 -34.07
CA GLY A 556 20.51 9.27 -34.16
C GLY A 556 20.45 8.53 -32.81
N ILE A 557 20.40 9.27 -31.69
CA ILE A 557 20.45 8.71 -30.32
C ILE A 557 19.04 8.67 -29.71
N ILE A 558 18.14 9.55 -30.15
CA ILE A 558 16.80 9.66 -29.61
C ILE A 558 15.94 8.53 -30.16
N ASN A 559 15.32 7.77 -29.24
CA ASN A 559 14.32 6.78 -29.63
C ASN A 559 13.11 7.50 -30.29
N PRO A 560 12.70 7.07 -31.49
CA PRO A 560 11.53 7.68 -32.18
C PRO A 560 10.24 7.66 -31.35
N LYS A 561 10.13 6.74 -30.40
CA LYS A 561 8.99 6.61 -29.47
C LYS A 561 9.06 7.54 -28.26
N ALA A 562 10.19 8.20 -28.01
CA ALA A 562 10.36 9.05 -26.83
C ALA A 562 9.28 10.13 -26.65
N PRO A 563 8.82 10.86 -27.71
CA PRO A 563 7.75 11.83 -27.58
C PRO A 563 6.43 11.22 -27.16
N PHE A 564 6.09 10.04 -27.69
CA PHE A 564 4.88 9.30 -27.32
C PHE A 564 4.94 8.86 -25.84
N THR A 565 6.08 8.28 -25.41
CA THR A 565 6.25 7.82 -24.04
C THR A 565 6.16 8.97 -23.04
N ILE A 566 6.75 10.13 -23.35
CA ILE A 566 6.69 11.32 -22.49
C ILE A 566 5.26 11.89 -22.46
N ALA A 567 4.58 11.96 -23.60
CA ALA A 567 3.21 12.45 -23.66
C ALA A 567 2.24 11.51 -22.90
N ARG A 568 2.40 10.20 -23.03
CA ARG A 568 1.63 9.20 -22.27
C ARG A 568 1.86 9.36 -20.77
N GLN A 569 3.11 9.41 -20.32
CA GLN A 569 3.45 9.59 -18.90
C GLN A 569 2.95 10.93 -18.35
N LEU A 570 2.95 11.98 -19.18
CA LEU A 570 2.39 13.28 -18.79
C LEU A 570 0.88 13.20 -18.58
N LEU A 571 0.13 12.55 -19.47
CA LEU A 571 -1.32 12.33 -19.33
C LEU A 571 -1.62 11.48 -18.10
N GLU A 572 -0.90 10.38 -17.90
CA GLU A 572 -1.04 9.54 -16.71
C GLU A 572 -0.75 10.33 -15.42
N SER A 573 0.28 11.20 -15.41
CA SER A 573 0.58 12.06 -14.25
C SER A 573 -0.45 13.14 -13.98
N MET A 574 -1.25 13.51 -14.98
CA MET A 574 -2.39 14.44 -14.86
C MET A 574 -3.68 13.74 -14.42
N GLY A 575 -3.64 12.42 -14.19
CA GLY A 575 -4.82 11.62 -13.82
C GLY A 575 -5.74 11.29 -15.00
N ILE A 576 -5.22 11.36 -16.23
CA ILE A 576 -5.94 10.98 -17.43
C ILE A 576 -5.47 9.58 -17.84
N ASP A 577 -6.15 8.56 -17.34
CA ASP A 577 -5.80 7.15 -17.62
C ASP A 577 -6.16 6.73 -19.05
N ASN A 578 -7.12 7.40 -19.67
CA ASN A 578 -7.62 7.11 -21.02
C ASN A 578 -6.76 7.81 -22.10
N TRP A 579 -5.45 7.63 -22.06
CA TRP A 579 -4.52 8.23 -23.01
C TRP A 579 -4.77 7.80 -24.47
N VAL A 580 -5.45 6.67 -24.68
CA VAL A 580 -5.80 6.12 -26.00
C VAL A 580 -6.69 7.07 -26.79
N ASP A 581 -7.50 7.90 -26.13
CA ASP A 581 -8.35 8.90 -26.77
C ASP A 581 -7.55 10.10 -27.31
N PHE A 582 -6.34 10.30 -26.80
CA PHE A 582 -5.49 11.46 -27.12
C PHE A 582 -4.26 11.10 -27.96
N LEU A 583 -3.74 9.87 -27.82
CA LEU A 583 -2.51 9.43 -28.43
C LEU A 583 -2.71 8.11 -29.17
N ILE A 584 -2.18 8.00 -30.36
CA ILE A 584 -2.15 6.75 -31.12
C ILE A 584 -0.83 6.05 -30.85
N ASP A 585 -0.90 4.79 -30.40
CA ASP A 585 0.30 3.98 -30.16
C ASP A 585 1.03 3.72 -31.48
N PRO A 586 2.32 4.12 -31.58
CA PRO A 586 3.12 3.93 -32.80
C PRO A 586 3.37 2.46 -33.16
N ASP A 587 3.11 1.50 -32.27
CA ASP A 587 3.26 0.06 -32.55
C ASP A 587 2.02 -0.54 -33.20
N THR A 588 0.88 0.11 -33.12
CA THR A 588 -0.35 -0.36 -33.76
C THR A 588 -0.29 -0.19 -35.30
N GLU A 589 -1.06 -0.97 -36.02
CA GLU A 589 -1.14 -0.83 -37.48
C GLU A 589 -1.61 0.56 -37.91
N GLN A 590 -2.52 1.16 -37.16
CA GLN A 590 -2.98 2.54 -37.38
C GLN A 590 -1.86 3.55 -37.14
N GLY A 591 -1.07 3.39 -36.08
CA GLY A 591 0.08 4.25 -35.79
C GLY A 591 1.16 4.16 -36.85
N LYS A 592 1.47 2.95 -37.36
CA LYS A 592 2.44 2.74 -38.45
C LYS A 592 1.97 3.37 -39.76
N GLN A 593 0.69 3.25 -40.12
CA GLN A 593 0.13 3.88 -41.32
C GLN A 593 0.16 5.41 -41.22
N GLN A 594 -0.17 5.96 -40.04
CA GLN A 594 -0.18 7.40 -39.85
C GLN A 594 1.25 7.98 -39.82
N ALA A 595 2.21 7.27 -39.20
CA ALA A 595 3.63 7.65 -39.25
C ALA A 595 4.18 7.65 -40.68
N GLN A 596 3.79 6.68 -41.51
CA GLN A 596 4.18 6.64 -42.93
C GLN A 596 3.53 7.80 -43.73
N ALA A 597 2.27 8.13 -43.45
CA ALA A 597 1.60 9.25 -44.08
C ALA A 597 2.27 10.60 -43.77
N VAL A 598 2.61 10.82 -42.48
CA VAL A 598 3.31 12.04 -42.03
C VAL A 598 4.72 12.12 -42.61
N MET A 599 5.46 10.99 -42.71
CA MET A 599 6.77 10.97 -43.37
C MET A 599 6.65 11.32 -44.85
N GLN A 600 5.65 10.82 -45.57
CA GLN A 600 5.40 11.18 -46.98
C GLN A 600 5.05 12.65 -47.17
N GLU A 601 4.26 13.21 -46.27
CA GLU A 601 3.94 14.64 -46.28
C GLU A 601 5.16 15.52 -45.98
N ALA A 602 5.98 15.13 -45.02
CA ALA A 602 7.23 15.82 -44.70
C ALA A 602 8.25 15.76 -45.87
N GLN A 603 8.34 14.63 -46.58
CA GLN A 603 9.16 14.52 -47.77
C GLN A 603 8.67 15.40 -48.91
N LYS A 604 7.35 15.42 -49.14
CA LYS A 604 6.77 16.32 -50.14
C LYS A 604 6.96 17.80 -49.80
N GLY A 605 6.87 18.15 -48.51
CA GLY A 605 7.15 19.50 -48.00
C GLY A 605 8.63 19.91 -48.21
N GLN A 606 9.58 19.01 -48.00
CA GLN A 606 11.01 19.25 -48.26
C GLN A 606 11.33 19.36 -49.76
N GLU A 607 10.71 18.52 -50.59
CA GLU A 607 10.83 18.62 -52.03
C GLU A 607 10.27 19.93 -52.59
N ALA A 608 9.13 20.37 -52.06
CA ALA A 608 8.52 21.67 -52.44
C ALA A 608 9.39 22.86 -52.04
N GLN A 609 9.98 22.85 -50.83
CA GLN A 609 10.94 23.87 -50.39
C GLN A 609 12.24 23.88 -51.23
N ALA A 610 12.76 22.69 -51.57
CA ALA A 610 13.91 22.58 -52.44
C ALA A 610 13.63 23.11 -53.89
N GLN A 611 12.44 22.84 -54.40
CA GLN A 611 11.99 23.40 -55.67
C GLN A 611 11.81 24.92 -55.60
N GLU A 612 11.24 25.47 -54.55
CA GLU A 612 11.16 26.93 -54.37
C GLU A 612 12.54 27.59 -54.32
N GLN A 613 13.49 27.01 -53.57
CA GLN A 613 14.86 27.51 -53.53
C GLN A 613 15.56 27.43 -54.89
N GLN A 614 15.33 26.38 -55.69
CA GLN A 614 15.87 26.27 -57.02
C GLN A 614 15.25 27.32 -57.96
N VAL A 615 13.97 27.55 -57.89
CA VAL A 615 13.27 28.60 -58.69
C VAL A 615 13.74 30.01 -58.29
N GLU A 616 14.02 30.23 -57.02
CA GLU A 616 14.55 31.51 -56.55
C GLU A 616 16.00 31.74 -56.98
N GLN A 617 16.85 30.70 -56.92
CA GLN A 617 18.20 30.74 -57.49
C GLN A 617 18.19 30.97 -59.01
N GLN A 618 17.27 30.34 -59.77
CA GLN A 618 17.13 30.59 -61.19
C GLN A 618 16.67 32.05 -61.49
N LYS A 619 15.76 32.60 -60.69
CA LYS A 619 15.36 34.01 -60.83
C LYS A 619 16.52 34.96 -60.57
N ILE A 620 17.34 34.70 -59.57
CA ILE A 620 18.54 35.48 -59.22
C ILE A 620 19.56 35.39 -60.37
N MET A 621 19.80 34.20 -60.91
CA MET A 621 20.69 34.03 -62.07
C MET A 621 20.20 34.76 -63.33
N LEU A 622 18.89 34.69 -63.60
CA LEU A 622 18.28 35.40 -64.73
C LEU A 622 18.36 36.92 -64.56
N GLN A 623 18.27 37.40 -63.33
CA GLN A 623 18.39 38.82 -63.01
C GLN A 623 19.84 39.30 -63.16
N LEU A 624 20.82 38.48 -62.75
CA LEU A 624 22.25 38.71 -62.97
C LEU A 624 22.60 38.72 -64.48
N GLN A 625 22.08 37.75 -65.25
CA GLN A 625 22.25 37.75 -66.72
C GLN A 625 21.71 39.00 -67.40
N LYS A 626 20.52 39.48 -66.98
CA LYS A 626 19.97 40.74 -67.48
C LYS A 626 20.86 41.96 -67.17
N GLN A 627 21.37 41.99 -65.91
CA GLN A 627 22.27 43.08 -65.51
C GLN A 627 23.60 43.03 -66.27
N MET A 628 24.14 41.85 -66.56
CA MET A 628 25.36 41.70 -67.40
C MET A 628 25.12 42.14 -68.84
N ALA A 629 23.99 41.75 -69.41
CA ALA A 629 23.59 42.22 -70.76
C ALA A 629 23.40 43.74 -70.85
N ASP A 630 22.81 44.36 -69.83
CA ASP A 630 22.68 45.82 -69.74
C ASP A 630 24.03 46.52 -69.55
N ILE A 631 24.98 45.92 -68.81
CA ILE A 631 26.35 46.43 -68.73
C ILE A 631 27.07 46.31 -70.03
N GLU A 632 27.00 45.17 -70.74
CA GLU A 632 27.60 44.97 -72.06
C GLU A 632 27.06 45.95 -73.09
N LYS A 633 25.75 46.18 -73.09
CA LYS A 633 25.08 47.20 -73.92
C LYS A 633 25.57 48.60 -73.59
N LYS A 634 25.73 48.97 -72.36
CA LYS A 634 26.31 50.27 -71.94
C LYS A 634 27.80 50.41 -72.32
N GLN A 635 28.54 49.31 -72.27
CA GLN A 635 29.95 49.31 -72.75
C GLN A 635 30.06 49.48 -74.26
N SER A 636 29.22 48.80 -75.02
CA SER A 636 29.10 48.97 -76.49
C SER A 636 28.66 50.38 -76.89
N ASP A 637 27.65 50.98 -76.16
CA ASP A 637 27.23 52.36 -76.41
C ASP A 637 28.36 53.38 -76.10
N MET A 638 29.15 53.13 -75.07
CA MET A 638 30.32 53.95 -74.71
C MET A 638 31.44 53.81 -75.71
N GLU A 639 31.70 52.63 -76.30
CA GLU A 639 32.68 52.44 -77.37
C GLU A 639 32.20 53.17 -78.63
N LEU A 640 30.97 53.05 -79.00
CA LEU A 640 30.35 53.81 -80.12
C LEU A 640 30.47 55.33 -79.96
N ASP A 641 30.21 55.84 -78.75
CA ASP A 641 30.40 57.25 -78.49
C ASP A 641 31.86 57.69 -78.43
N ARG A 642 32.77 56.82 -78.01
CA ARG A 642 34.23 57.04 -78.13
C ARG A 642 34.71 57.12 -79.61
N GLU A 643 34.23 56.21 -80.41
CA GLU A 643 34.52 56.25 -81.89
C GLU A 643 33.91 57.50 -82.56
N LYS A 644 32.74 57.90 -82.21
CA LYS A 644 32.15 59.16 -82.66
C LYS A 644 32.98 60.38 -82.22
N PHE A 645 33.52 60.33 -81.01
CA PHE A 645 34.29 61.44 -80.45
C PHE A 645 35.71 61.51 -81.10
N GLU A 646 36.30 60.37 -81.43
CA GLU A 646 37.50 60.34 -82.22
C GLU A 646 37.34 60.77 -83.69
N TYR A 647 36.15 60.42 -84.29
CA TYR A 647 35.82 60.88 -85.64
C TYR A 647 35.58 62.37 -85.70
N GLN A 648 35.05 62.99 -84.61
CA GLN A 648 34.92 64.45 -84.52
C GLN A 648 36.23 65.20 -84.29
N LYS A 649 37.30 64.56 -83.79
CA LYS A 649 38.63 65.14 -83.60
C LYS A 649 39.49 65.13 -84.80
N THR A 650 39.17 64.32 -85.81
CA THR A 650 39.89 64.18 -87.08
C THR A 650 39.33 64.89 -88.24
N LYS A 651 38.25 65.65 -87.99
CA LYS A 651 37.70 66.64 -88.95
C LYS A 651 38.04 68.06 -88.44
#